data_dc4fb5e8ac9ad2bd1bac889f606adb60
#
_entry.id   dc4fb5e8ac9ad2bd1bac889f606adb60
#
_cell.length_a   1.000
_cell.length_b   1.000
_cell.length_c   1.000
_cell.angle_alpha   90.00
_cell.angle_beta   90.00
_cell.angle_gamma   90.00
#
_symmetry.space_group_name_H-M   'P 1'
#
loop_
_entity.id
_entity.type
_entity.pdbx_description
1 polymer ?
#
loop_
_entity_poly.entity_id
_entity_poly.type
_entity_poly.pdbx_seq_one_letter_code
_entity_poly.pdbx_strand_id
1 'polypeptide(L)'
;MNKKFRTVLSLVLCSVIAATMLVGCGGGNAGGGVKDADLKEAEYNTTTSVMPSNWNEFTYADNNDVQIMNYIGSAFFEYDYKWEDDAKFNADGTINKDGIVAGAYTTNYSAATKLEDVTADVDAKWGYTDAQKAEGGYAWKITLRDDLKWDDGTPITAADFEYSMQQLLDPAFMNFRANTYYDTLMIKNSKSYFFQNQEGTYETIGAVGYASVQEAIDAGETVYANVWSMWGAEGYKDENGNEAPEWVAITDTTVYNCEDGSDPISGSDLYAIYGAYLEPGTGYDAAVYVENTVRNVEWENVGIYAVEDENAIVLCLDKAYSFLKEDGSLSVWAPYYFSSLPVVHKEKYEASKIAPAAGATLWTSNYNSSLETTASWGPYKLVEFEAGSHYKLVKNENWYGWNMEQYKNQYNITAINCRKVEEFATKWMGFLNGDYDDASLQTENVADYLDSKYVYFTSTATGTFGMQLYSNLATLKNSENNNGILAIQEFRHAFNLALNRSDIVEKIWPGSAVPCFGLLNVAYYYDIENSPELEDGGQYRNATVAKEGILRAYGFEQGADGKWTSGSLVDLSTDEAYSALTGYNPELAKTKMQEAIDILLANPEEYGYDATKNITLGYGSSVDDDKQRFRANYLQDVLDGLTAGTALEDKIDVVFDASAGSQWAEAFRTGATQIGFGYGFSGNAFNPFDIIGAFVNPDDSLNYHMYWDTPSIDMTLTMPEGDYEGAGETITMSVQNWYFCLNGLATTENQPKTYNWAEGFAPVEARLMILSALEELTIKESRSIMLVADGGGSFLGAKFSYFSEDEHTFMGFGGIRYMEVNYTDAEWKDFVAQNNNDLSAEYKKSE
;
A
#
# COMPACT_ATOMS: atom_id res chain seq x y z
N MET A 1 -9.35 23.68 5.22
CA MET A 1 -7.96 23.17 4.96
C MET A 1 -7.67 23.35 3.47
N ASN A 2 -6.53 23.90 3.10
CA ASN A 2 -6.29 24.29 1.69
C ASN A 2 -6.32 23.08 0.73
N LYS A 3 -6.99 23.19 -0.42
CA LYS A 3 -7.02 22.18 -1.50
C LYS A 3 -5.64 21.57 -1.84
N LYS A 4 -4.55 22.33 -1.67
CA LYS A 4 -3.17 21.86 -1.86
C LYS A 4 -2.73 20.78 -0.86
N PHE A 5 -3.34 20.69 0.31
CA PHE A 5 -2.96 19.72 1.34
C PHE A 5 -3.58 18.34 1.09
N ARG A 6 -4.79 18.29 0.57
CA ARG A 6 -5.45 17.01 0.19
C ARG A 6 -4.82 16.35 -1.03
N THR A 7 -4.37 17.14 -2.01
CA THR A 7 -3.73 16.63 -3.24
C THR A 7 -2.37 15.99 -2.97
N VAL A 8 -1.64 16.50 -1.97
CA VAL A 8 -0.37 15.89 -1.54
C VAL A 8 -0.62 14.58 -0.80
N LEU A 9 -1.72 14.48 -0.04
CA LEU A 9 -2.03 13.28 0.75
C LEU A 9 -2.33 12.05 -0.12
N SER A 10 -3.07 12.20 -1.23
CA SER A 10 -3.45 11.09 -2.11
C SER A 10 -2.31 10.59 -3.02
N LEU A 11 -1.37 11.44 -3.41
CA LEU A 11 -0.22 11.04 -4.25
C LEU A 11 0.90 10.36 -3.44
N VAL A 12 0.94 10.60 -2.15
CA VAL A 12 2.04 10.14 -1.29
C VAL A 12 1.75 8.79 -0.65
N LEU A 13 0.49 8.41 -0.44
CA LEU A 13 0.16 7.09 0.13
C LEU A 13 0.49 5.92 -0.82
N CYS A 14 0.45 6.12 -2.13
CA CYS A 14 0.88 5.09 -3.09
C CYS A 14 2.37 4.74 -3.01
N SER A 15 3.19 5.61 -2.40
CA SER A 15 4.63 5.41 -2.30
C SER A 15 5.11 4.74 -1.01
N VAL A 16 4.25 4.67 0.03
CA VAL A 16 4.65 4.19 1.36
C VAL A 16 4.79 2.68 1.43
N ILE A 17 4.05 1.97 0.63
CA ILE A 17 3.89 0.52 0.79
C ILE A 17 4.93 -0.28 0.00
N ALA A 18 5.51 0.30 -1.06
CA ALA A 18 6.67 -0.31 -1.74
C ALA A 18 7.96 -0.26 -0.91
N ALA A 19 8.02 0.64 0.09
CA ALA A 19 9.21 0.82 0.91
C ALA A 19 9.39 -0.24 1.99
N THR A 20 8.32 -0.89 2.44
CA THR A 20 8.42 -1.93 3.47
C THR A 20 8.99 -3.25 2.95
N MET A 21 9.07 -3.46 1.65
CA MET A 21 9.62 -4.69 1.07
C MET A 21 11.14 -4.69 0.87
N LEU A 22 11.79 -3.54 0.98
CA LEU A 22 13.26 -3.47 0.98
C LEU A 22 13.86 -3.53 2.40
N VAL A 23 13.03 -3.52 3.46
CA VAL A 23 13.47 -3.67 4.84
C VAL A 23 13.36 -5.14 5.29
N GLY A 24 13.78 -6.04 4.45
CA GLY A 24 14.09 -7.39 4.88
C GLY A 24 15.55 -7.45 5.32
N CYS A 25 15.89 -6.90 6.49
CA CYS A 25 17.22 -7.10 7.04
C CYS A 25 17.20 -6.73 8.50
N GLY A 26 17.50 -7.63 9.20
CA GLY A 26 18.33 -8.50 9.74
C GLY A 26 18.39 -8.39 11.19
N GLY A 27 18.50 -9.32 11.84
CA GLY A 27 18.58 -10.13 12.85
C GLY A 27 19.67 -10.31 13.71
N GLY A 28 19.94 -10.62 14.72
CA GLY A 28 20.60 -10.60 15.88
C GLY A 28 21.36 -11.84 16.25
N ASN A 29 22.28 -12.09 16.90
CA ASN A 29 22.80 -12.14 18.24
C ASN A 29 24.15 -12.84 18.39
N ALA A 30 24.77 -12.55 19.24
CA ALA A 30 25.98 -12.32 20.05
C ALA A 30 27.02 -13.40 20.09
N GLY A 31 28.25 -12.94 19.98
CA GLY A 31 29.40 -13.63 20.54
C GLY A 31 30.48 -14.03 19.57
N GLY A 32 31.33 -13.12 19.23
CA GLY A 32 32.54 -13.35 18.48
C GLY A 32 32.60 -12.48 17.27
N GLY A 33 32.81 -11.18 17.47
CA GLY A 33 33.05 -10.22 16.40
C GLY A 33 34.13 -10.79 15.48
N VAL A 34 33.79 -10.88 14.17
CA VAL A 34 34.79 -11.06 13.12
C VAL A 34 35.79 -9.93 13.32
N LYS A 35 37.06 -10.28 13.55
CA LYS A 35 38.11 -9.27 13.66
C LYS A 35 38.21 -8.58 12.31
N ASP A 36 38.32 -7.25 12.29
CA ASP A 36 38.45 -6.43 11.07
C ASP A 36 39.44 -7.00 10.03
N ALA A 37 40.37 -7.86 10.46
CA ALA A 37 41.38 -8.49 9.61
C ALA A 37 40.83 -9.56 8.65
N ASP A 38 39.58 -10.00 8.84
CA ASP A 38 38.99 -11.09 8.03
C ASP A 38 37.93 -10.56 7.03
N LEU A 39 37.59 -9.28 7.09
CA LEU A 39 36.66 -8.67 6.14
C LEU A 39 37.39 -8.34 4.83
N LYS A 40 36.85 -8.81 3.72
CA LYS A 40 37.27 -8.35 2.40
C LYS A 40 36.86 -6.89 2.22
N GLU A 41 37.77 -6.00 1.87
CA GLU A 41 37.44 -4.62 1.50
C GLU A 41 36.64 -4.65 0.19
N ALA A 42 35.36 -4.40 0.26
CA ALA A 42 34.43 -4.38 -0.88
C ALA A 42 33.37 -3.31 -0.68
N GLU A 43 33.47 -2.25 -1.47
CA GLU A 43 32.46 -1.20 -1.55
C GLU A 43 31.45 -1.54 -2.65
N TYR A 44 30.17 -1.35 -2.37
CA TYR A 44 29.07 -1.49 -3.33
C TYR A 44 28.78 -0.15 -3.98
N ASN A 45 28.90 -0.06 -5.30
CA ASN A 45 28.72 1.16 -6.08
C ASN A 45 27.43 1.06 -6.89
N THR A 46 26.44 1.88 -6.54
CA THR A 46 25.14 1.91 -7.21
C THR A 46 24.80 3.31 -7.74
N THR A 47 23.72 3.41 -8.46
CA THR A 47 23.25 4.68 -9.02
C THR A 47 21.77 4.90 -8.75
N THR A 48 21.38 6.17 -8.66
CA THR A 48 19.97 6.59 -8.64
C THR A 48 19.73 7.69 -9.67
N SER A 49 18.53 7.76 -10.22
CA SER A 49 18.13 8.91 -11.05
C SER A 49 17.66 10.11 -10.23
N VAL A 50 17.18 9.85 -9.00
CA VAL A 50 16.67 10.86 -8.07
C VAL A 50 17.36 10.68 -6.72
N MET A 51 18.01 11.73 -6.24
CA MET A 51 18.64 11.71 -4.91
C MET A 51 17.61 11.80 -3.80
N PRO A 52 17.84 11.11 -2.66
CA PRO A 52 17.10 11.36 -1.43
C PRO A 52 17.16 12.83 -1.02
N SER A 53 16.12 13.32 -0.41
CA SER A 53 16.01 14.71 0.05
C SER A 53 15.54 14.86 1.49
N ASN A 54 14.84 13.85 2.02
CA ASN A 54 14.26 13.87 3.36
C ASN A 54 14.06 12.42 3.87
N TRP A 55 15.05 11.89 4.57
CA TRP A 55 14.98 10.55 5.17
C TRP A 55 14.56 10.57 6.65
N ASN A 56 13.77 11.59 7.04
CA ASN A 56 13.14 11.67 8.35
C ASN A 56 11.92 10.76 8.43
N GLU A 57 11.93 9.77 9.31
CA GLU A 57 10.84 8.80 9.49
C GLU A 57 9.48 9.43 9.79
N PHE A 58 9.44 10.68 10.29
CA PHE A 58 8.21 11.40 10.59
C PHE A 58 7.55 12.06 9.36
N THR A 59 8.34 12.37 8.33
CA THR A 59 7.89 13.28 7.27
C THR A 59 8.30 12.87 5.86
N TYR A 60 9.05 11.79 5.68
CA TYR A 60 9.44 11.36 4.33
C TYR A 60 8.21 11.09 3.45
N ALA A 61 8.29 11.49 2.20
CA ALA A 61 7.18 11.44 1.26
C ALA A 61 7.51 10.72 -0.05
N ASP A 62 8.79 10.53 -0.34
CA ASP A 62 9.28 9.96 -1.59
C ASP A 62 10.03 8.65 -1.35
N ASN A 63 9.81 7.65 -2.24
CA ASN A 63 10.53 6.37 -2.15
C ASN A 63 12.05 6.51 -2.29
N ASN A 64 12.52 7.57 -2.95
CA ASN A 64 13.96 7.80 -3.05
C ASN A 64 14.60 8.10 -1.69
N ASP A 65 13.84 8.64 -0.74
CA ASP A 65 14.31 8.93 0.62
C ASP A 65 14.63 7.64 1.39
N VAL A 66 13.93 6.55 1.08
CA VAL A 66 14.11 5.22 1.69
C VAL A 66 15.48 4.61 1.37
N GLN A 67 16.15 5.04 0.30
CA GLN A 67 17.49 4.57 -0.05
C GLN A 67 18.54 4.78 1.06
N ILE A 68 18.40 5.81 1.89
CA ILE A 68 19.24 6.03 3.08
C ILE A 68 18.61 5.37 4.31
N MET A 69 17.30 5.54 4.51
CA MET A 69 16.57 5.05 5.69
C MET A 69 16.79 3.56 5.93
N ASN A 70 16.77 2.74 4.88
CA ASN A 70 16.93 1.29 4.94
C ASN A 70 18.23 0.82 5.61
N TYR A 71 19.22 1.66 5.70
CA TYR A 71 20.54 1.29 6.21
C TYR A 71 20.90 1.97 7.54
N ILE A 72 20.28 3.12 7.83
CA ILE A 72 20.58 3.88 9.05
C ILE A 72 19.67 3.52 10.24
N GLY A 73 18.54 2.86 9.97
CA GLY A 73 17.59 2.38 10.97
C GLY A 73 17.79 0.91 11.33
N SER A 74 17.08 0.46 12.35
CA SER A 74 17.01 -0.92 12.79
C SER A 74 15.60 -1.28 13.22
N ALA A 75 15.35 -2.55 13.55
CA ALA A 75 14.01 -3.06 13.82
C ALA A 75 13.90 -3.76 15.18
N PHE A 76 12.70 -3.81 15.76
CA PHE A 76 12.39 -4.66 16.91
C PHE A 76 12.27 -6.11 16.50
N PHE A 77 11.56 -6.34 15.39
CA PHE A 77 11.21 -7.64 14.83
C PHE A 77 11.52 -7.66 13.35
N GLU A 78 11.94 -8.82 12.85
CA GLU A 78 12.43 -8.97 11.48
C GLU A 78 12.08 -10.30 10.88
N TYR A 79 12.05 -10.33 9.54
CA TYR A 79 12.04 -11.56 8.77
C TYR A 79 13.45 -12.09 8.53
N ASP A 80 13.55 -13.42 8.39
CA ASP A 80 14.75 -14.10 7.95
C ASP A 80 14.38 -15.34 7.11
N TYR A 81 15.33 -15.90 6.39
CA TYR A 81 15.16 -17.19 5.75
C TYR A 81 14.85 -18.26 6.82
N LYS A 82 14.08 -19.27 6.44
CA LYS A 82 13.89 -20.46 7.25
C LYS A 82 14.86 -21.55 6.80
N TRP A 83 15.52 -22.19 7.73
CA TRP A 83 16.42 -23.33 7.48
C TRP A 83 15.80 -24.64 7.96
N GLU A 84 16.09 -25.74 7.23
CA GLU A 84 15.79 -27.08 7.72
C GLU A 84 16.47 -27.32 9.07
N ASP A 85 15.73 -27.89 10.02
CA ASP A 85 16.20 -28.15 11.40
C ASP A 85 16.81 -26.91 12.09
N ASP A 86 16.41 -25.68 11.68
CA ASP A 86 16.96 -24.40 12.14
C ASP A 86 18.50 -24.27 12.00
N ALA A 87 19.08 -25.05 11.09
CA ALA A 87 20.52 -25.14 10.89
C ALA A 87 21.05 -24.03 9.94
N LYS A 88 20.99 -22.77 10.42
CA LYS A 88 21.48 -21.60 9.66
C LYS A 88 22.96 -21.66 9.28
N PHE A 89 23.80 -22.29 10.12
CA PHE A 89 25.24 -22.33 9.92
C PHE A 89 25.74 -23.74 9.72
N ASN A 90 26.67 -23.89 8.78
CA ASN A 90 27.48 -25.10 8.61
C ASN A 90 28.48 -25.31 9.78
N ALA A 91 29.06 -26.49 9.87
CA ALA A 91 30.05 -26.80 10.91
C ALA A 91 31.32 -25.92 10.89
N ASP A 92 31.65 -25.34 9.75
CA ASP A 92 32.72 -24.36 9.59
C ASP A 92 32.33 -22.92 9.89
N GLY A 93 31.07 -22.70 10.21
CA GLY A 93 30.51 -21.39 10.54
C GLY A 93 30.03 -20.55 9.34
N THR A 94 30.11 -21.05 8.12
CA THR A 94 29.50 -20.43 6.94
C THR A 94 27.99 -20.57 6.97
N ILE A 95 27.27 -19.70 6.24
CA ILE A 95 25.81 -19.81 6.14
C ILE A 95 25.46 -21.02 5.26
N ASN A 96 24.49 -21.81 5.73
CA ASN A 96 24.03 -23.02 5.05
C ASN A 96 22.99 -22.68 3.97
N LYS A 97 23.43 -22.37 2.76
CA LYS A 97 22.53 -22.06 1.64
C LYS A 97 21.64 -23.22 1.23
N ASP A 98 22.21 -24.43 1.24
CA ASP A 98 21.51 -25.65 0.78
C ASP A 98 20.39 -26.07 1.75
N GLY A 99 20.40 -25.56 2.98
CA GLY A 99 19.39 -25.84 3.99
C GLY A 99 18.21 -24.86 4.00
N ILE A 100 18.15 -23.91 3.07
CA ILE A 100 17.03 -22.96 3.01
C ILE A 100 15.77 -23.68 2.53
N VAL A 101 14.69 -23.50 3.27
CA VAL A 101 13.36 -24.00 2.87
C VAL A 101 12.76 -23.02 1.86
N ALA A 102 12.57 -23.48 0.63
CA ALA A 102 12.05 -22.64 -0.46
C ALA A 102 10.69 -22.05 -0.09
N GLY A 103 10.53 -20.75 -0.32
CA GLY A 103 9.30 -20.01 -0.04
C GLY A 103 8.97 -19.81 1.44
N ALA A 104 9.77 -20.33 2.37
CA ALA A 104 9.55 -20.23 3.81
C ALA A 104 10.46 -19.15 4.44
N TYR A 105 9.98 -18.58 5.53
CA TYR A 105 10.69 -17.56 6.32
C TYR A 105 10.48 -17.82 7.81
N THR A 106 11.24 -17.15 8.62
CA THR A 106 11.08 -17.09 10.08
C THR A 106 11.03 -15.64 10.55
N THR A 107 10.50 -15.42 11.74
CA THR A 107 10.44 -14.13 12.40
C THR A 107 11.36 -14.13 13.62
N ASN A 108 12.15 -13.10 13.77
CA ASN A 108 13.18 -13.01 14.80
C ASN A 108 13.08 -11.70 15.59
N TYR A 109 13.45 -11.77 16.87
CA TYR A 109 13.76 -10.60 17.67
C TYR A 109 15.07 -9.96 17.22
N SER A 110 15.08 -8.62 17.16
CA SER A 110 16.26 -7.82 16.82
C SER A 110 16.60 -6.82 17.93
N ALA A 111 16.18 -5.55 17.85
CA ALA A 111 16.35 -4.60 18.93
C ALA A 111 15.45 -4.89 20.15
N ALA A 112 14.36 -5.63 19.97
CA ALA A 112 13.59 -6.18 21.06
C ALA A 112 14.16 -7.55 21.51
N THR A 113 13.94 -7.90 22.78
CA THR A 113 14.30 -9.20 23.36
C THR A 113 13.09 -10.02 23.78
N LYS A 114 11.93 -9.37 23.92
CA LYS A 114 10.68 -10.01 24.32
C LYS A 114 9.48 -9.21 23.88
N LEU A 115 8.39 -9.91 23.55
CA LEU A 115 7.05 -9.35 23.31
C LEU A 115 6.07 -10.09 24.20
N GLU A 116 5.18 -9.37 24.89
CA GLU A 116 4.18 -9.93 25.80
C GLU A 116 2.83 -9.26 25.57
N ASP A 117 1.77 -10.08 25.49
CA ASP A 117 0.41 -9.56 25.62
C ASP A 117 0.14 -9.23 27.09
N VAL A 118 -0.11 -7.98 27.37
CA VAL A 118 -0.38 -7.46 28.72
C VAL A 118 -1.79 -6.87 28.84
N THR A 119 -2.69 -7.23 27.91
CA THR A 119 -4.07 -6.68 27.87
C THR A 119 -4.82 -6.86 29.19
N ALA A 120 -4.62 -7.99 29.87
CA ALA A 120 -5.25 -8.26 31.17
C ALA A 120 -4.65 -7.46 32.34
N ASP A 121 -3.40 -7.01 32.20
CA ASP A 121 -2.58 -6.48 33.29
C ASP A 121 -2.43 -4.95 33.29
N VAL A 122 -2.75 -4.29 32.15
CA VAL A 122 -2.64 -2.83 32.03
C VAL A 122 -3.68 -2.10 32.87
N ASP A 123 -3.38 -0.83 33.22
CA ASP A 123 -4.21 0.03 34.05
C ASP A 123 -5.66 0.13 33.54
N ALA A 124 -6.62 0.14 34.47
CA ALA A 124 -8.04 0.25 34.14
C ALA A 124 -8.42 1.54 33.39
N LYS A 125 -7.58 2.58 33.42
CA LYS A 125 -7.78 3.82 32.65
C LYS A 125 -7.86 3.57 31.12
N TRP A 126 -7.31 2.48 30.62
CA TRP A 126 -7.36 2.10 29.21
C TRP A 126 -8.71 1.56 28.75
N GLY A 127 -9.63 1.30 29.69
CA GLY A 127 -11.04 1.02 29.42
C GLY A 127 -11.34 -0.35 28.79
N TYR A 128 -10.38 -1.30 28.80
CA TYR A 128 -10.64 -2.64 28.28
C TYR A 128 -11.68 -3.39 29.09
N THR A 129 -12.69 -3.91 28.40
CA THR A 129 -13.74 -4.73 28.97
C THR A 129 -13.21 -6.09 29.46
N ASP A 130 -13.99 -6.79 30.28
CA ASP A 130 -13.61 -8.16 30.69
C ASP A 130 -13.53 -9.13 29.49
N ALA A 131 -14.33 -8.91 28.46
CA ALA A 131 -14.29 -9.68 27.21
C ALA A 131 -12.96 -9.45 26.47
N GLN A 132 -12.56 -8.19 26.24
CA GLN A 132 -11.29 -7.83 25.60
C GLN A 132 -10.07 -8.33 26.41
N LYS A 133 -10.15 -8.27 27.74
CA LYS A 133 -9.11 -8.83 28.60
C LYS A 133 -8.99 -10.35 28.54
N ALA A 134 -10.10 -11.04 28.28
CA ALA A 134 -10.10 -12.49 28.09
C ALA A 134 -9.66 -12.91 26.70
N GLU A 135 -9.93 -12.09 25.70
CA GLU A 135 -9.50 -12.26 24.31
C GLU A 135 -8.00 -12.01 24.16
N GLY A 136 -7.48 -10.91 24.75
CA GLY A 136 -6.09 -10.47 24.58
C GLY A 136 -5.85 -9.70 23.27
N GLY A 137 -4.57 -9.37 23.02
CA GLY A 137 -4.15 -8.73 21.76
C GLY A 137 -4.28 -7.20 21.70
N TYR A 138 -4.84 -6.56 22.71
CA TYR A 138 -5.05 -5.11 22.74
C TYR A 138 -3.94 -4.31 23.42
N ALA A 139 -3.11 -4.95 24.26
CA ALA A 139 -1.98 -4.27 24.87
C ALA A 139 -0.71 -5.13 24.83
N TRP A 140 0.36 -4.54 24.34
CA TRP A 140 1.61 -5.23 24.05
C TRP A 140 2.79 -4.57 24.77
N LYS A 141 3.60 -5.37 25.49
CA LYS A 141 4.85 -4.92 26.11
C LYS A 141 6.04 -5.45 25.32
N ILE A 142 6.88 -4.53 24.85
CA ILE A 142 8.08 -4.78 24.06
C ILE A 142 9.29 -4.47 24.94
N THR A 143 10.04 -5.50 25.34
CA THR A 143 11.29 -5.30 26.11
C THR A 143 12.45 -5.12 25.16
N LEU A 144 13.21 -4.07 25.32
CA LEU A 144 14.35 -3.72 24.46
C LEU A 144 15.66 -4.34 24.95
N ARG A 145 16.65 -4.35 24.09
CA ARG A 145 18.04 -4.62 24.44
C ARG A 145 18.64 -3.42 25.19
N ASP A 146 19.58 -3.72 26.08
CA ASP A 146 20.29 -2.67 26.86
C ASP A 146 21.52 -2.09 26.13
N ASP A 147 21.91 -2.67 24.98
CA ASP A 147 23.10 -2.27 24.23
C ASP A 147 22.79 -1.45 22.96
N LEU A 148 21.55 -0.96 22.82
CA LEU A 148 21.16 -0.10 21.71
C LEU A 148 21.86 1.26 21.80
N LYS A 149 22.41 1.73 20.66
CA LYS A 149 23.16 3.00 20.58
C LYS A 149 23.00 3.66 19.22
N TRP A 150 23.07 4.97 19.26
CA TRP A 150 23.31 5.80 18.08
C TRP A 150 24.77 5.64 17.56
N ASP A 151 25.01 6.10 16.36
CA ASP A 151 26.33 6.08 15.70
C ASP A 151 27.40 6.93 16.41
N ASP A 152 27.01 7.87 17.23
CA ASP A 152 27.90 8.63 18.12
C ASP A 152 28.16 7.97 19.49
N GLY A 153 27.49 6.82 19.76
CA GLY A 153 27.60 6.05 20.99
C GLY A 153 26.58 6.41 22.08
N THR A 154 25.71 7.39 21.85
CA THR A 154 24.62 7.73 22.77
C THR A 154 23.68 6.53 22.96
N PRO A 155 23.34 6.08 24.18
CA PRO A 155 22.39 4.99 24.39
C PRO A 155 21.00 5.31 23.85
N ILE A 156 20.26 4.26 23.45
CA ILE A 156 18.84 4.31 23.08
C ILE A 156 18.07 3.45 24.08
N THR A 157 17.02 4.01 24.67
CA THR A 157 16.16 3.38 25.67
C THR A 157 14.68 3.46 25.30
N ALA A 158 13.83 2.77 26.05
CA ALA A 158 12.39 2.86 25.90
C ALA A 158 11.85 4.32 26.00
N ALA A 159 12.46 5.15 26.83
CA ALA A 159 12.09 6.56 26.96
C ALA A 159 12.38 7.39 25.70
N ASP A 160 13.38 7.00 24.88
CA ASP A 160 13.66 7.67 23.60
C ASP A 160 12.56 7.35 22.57
N PHE A 161 12.01 6.14 22.57
CA PHE A 161 10.88 5.77 21.73
C PHE A 161 9.58 6.47 22.16
N GLU A 162 9.30 6.54 23.46
CA GLU A 162 8.16 7.30 23.97
C GLU A 162 8.26 8.78 23.59
N TYR A 163 9.42 9.40 23.81
CA TYR A 163 9.69 10.77 23.39
C TYR A 163 9.46 10.95 21.87
N SER A 164 9.97 10.04 21.06
CA SER A 164 9.87 10.13 19.60
C SER A 164 8.44 10.02 19.12
N MET A 165 7.65 9.12 19.70
CA MET A 165 6.23 9.00 19.39
C MET A 165 5.44 10.23 19.81
N GLN A 166 5.80 10.86 20.94
CA GLN A 166 5.22 12.14 21.35
C GLN A 166 5.52 13.26 20.33
N GLN A 167 6.75 13.28 19.78
CA GLN A 167 7.11 14.26 18.74
C GLN A 167 6.44 13.96 17.39
N LEU A 168 6.30 12.68 17.02
CA LEU A 168 5.59 12.28 15.80
C LEU A 168 4.12 12.70 15.84
N LEU A 169 3.45 12.47 16.95
CA LEU A 169 2.03 12.76 17.16
C LEU A 169 1.75 14.21 17.58
N ASP A 170 2.78 15.07 17.73
CA ASP A 170 2.61 16.45 18.20
C ASP A 170 1.73 17.27 17.23
N PRO A 171 0.55 17.76 17.70
CA PRO A 171 -0.36 18.56 16.89
C PRO A 171 0.25 19.87 16.37
N ALA A 172 1.34 20.35 16.98
CA ALA A 172 2.05 21.53 16.50
C ALA A 172 2.84 21.27 15.21
N PHE A 173 3.18 20.02 14.89
CA PHE A 173 3.90 19.61 13.68
C PHE A 173 2.99 19.03 12.61
N MET A 174 1.93 18.33 12.98
CA MET A 174 1.08 17.56 12.06
C MET A 174 1.91 16.69 11.13
N ASN A 175 2.81 15.89 11.71
CA ASN A 175 3.72 15.04 10.96
C ASN A 175 2.98 14.03 10.09
N PHE A 176 3.36 13.94 8.83
CA PHE A 176 2.65 13.19 7.80
C PHE A 176 2.51 11.68 8.12
N ARG A 177 3.55 11.07 8.73
CA ARG A 177 3.58 9.62 9.01
C ARG A 177 2.85 9.20 10.28
N ALA A 178 2.28 10.13 11.01
CA ALA A 178 1.52 9.85 12.22
C ALA A 178 0.32 8.91 11.97
N ASN A 179 -0.25 8.94 10.76
CA ASN A 179 -1.40 8.11 10.36
C ASN A 179 -1.13 6.59 10.51
N THR A 180 0.09 6.12 10.30
CA THR A 180 0.46 4.72 10.53
C THR A 180 0.12 4.27 11.96
N TYR A 181 0.23 5.17 12.92
CA TYR A 181 0.06 4.85 14.34
C TYR A 181 -1.35 5.12 14.86
N TYR A 182 -2.05 6.10 14.32
CA TYR A 182 -3.41 6.39 14.75
C TYR A 182 -4.51 5.72 13.90
N ASP A 183 -4.26 5.37 12.63
CA ASP A 183 -5.23 4.69 11.75
C ASP A 183 -4.89 3.21 11.52
N THR A 184 -3.61 2.83 11.33
CA THR A 184 -3.23 1.45 11.05
C THR A 184 -2.99 0.65 12.33
N LEU A 185 -2.06 1.09 13.17
CA LEU A 185 -1.77 0.39 14.45
C LEU A 185 -2.84 0.69 15.51
N MET A 186 -3.56 1.80 15.38
CA MET A 186 -4.68 2.22 16.23
C MET A 186 -4.29 2.34 17.71
N ILE A 187 -3.21 3.07 18.00
CA ILE A 187 -2.81 3.37 19.38
C ILE A 187 -3.90 4.22 20.04
N LYS A 188 -4.37 3.81 21.21
CA LYS A 188 -5.46 4.49 21.93
C LYS A 188 -5.21 5.99 22.08
N ASN A 189 -6.23 6.79 21.78
CA ASN A 189 -6.24 8.24 21.88
C ASN A 189 -5.17 8.97 21.04
N SER A 190 -4.37 8.26 20.23
CA SER A 190 -3.34 8.89 19.40
C SER A 190 -3.94 9.81 18.32
N LYS A 191 -5.07 9.41 17.70
CA LYS A 191 -5.79 10.22 16.72
C LYS A 191 -6.33 11.52 17.36
N SER A 192 -6.99 11.41 18.49
CA SER A 192 -7.51 12.57 19.23
C SER A 192 -6.39 13.49 19.73
N TYR A 193 -5.25 12.94 20.15
CA TYR A 193 -4.06 13.72 20.51
C TYR A 193 -3.47 14.46 19.31
N PHE A 194 -3.31 13.79 18.18
CA PHE A 194 -2.74 14.34 16.96
C PHE A 194 -3.58 15.50 16.39
N PHE A 195 -4.91 15.37 16.41
CA PHE A 195 -5.83 16.39 15.87
C PHE A 195 -6.31 17.41 16.90
N GLN A 196 -5.90 17.32 18.17
CA GLN A 196 -6.30 18.31 19.16
C GLN A 196 -5.84 19.72 18.77
N ASN A 197 -6.64 20.72 19.14
CA ASN A 197 -6.40 22.14 18.85
C ASN A 197 -6.36 22.51 17.35
N GLN A 198 -6.82 21.64 16.45
CA GLN A 198 -7.00 21.97 15.04
C GLN A 198 -8.40 22.53 14.82
N GLU A 199 -8.50 23.76 14.36
CA GLU A 199 -9.80 24.32 13.93
C GLU A 199 -10.35 23.51 12.74
N GLY A 200 -11.64 23.17 12.77
CA GLY A 200 -12.29 22.46 11.68
C GLY A 200 -11.96 20.98 11.55
N THR A 201 -11.45 20.34 12.61
CA THR A 201 -11.36 18.88 12.69
C THR A 201 -12.67 18.32 13.24
N TYR A 202 -13.28 17.41 12.50
CA TYR A 202 -14.57 16.83 12.83
C TYR A 202 -14.46 15.31 12.97
N GLU A 203 -15.02 14.79 14.06
CA GLU A 203 -15.10 13.34 14.33
C GLU A 203 -16.56 12.93 14.42
N THR A 204 -16.87 11.69 13.98
CA THR A 204 -18.24 11.17 14.11
C THR A 204 -18.65 11.08 15.58
N ILE A 205 -19.91 11.30 15.87
CA ILE A 205 -20.41 11.26 17.26
C ILE A 205 -20.18 9.90 17.91
N GLY A 206 -20.25 8.81 17.15
CA GLY A 206 -19.92 7.45 17.62
C GLY A 206 -18.44 7.29 17.99
N ALA A 207 -17.51 7.81 17.19
CA ALA A 207 -16.06 7.78 17.47
C ALA A 207 -15.69 8.50 18.77
N VAL A 208 -16.48 9.51 19.14
CA VAL A 208 -16.30 10.26 20.41
C VAL A 208 -17.13 9.72 21.56
N GLY A 209 -17.85 8.61 21.36
CA GLY A 209 -18.52 7.85 22.41
C GLY A 209 -19.97 8.28 22.71
N TYR A 210 -20.59 9.07 21.86
CA TYR A 210 -22.03 9.35 21.97
C TYR A 210 -22.84 8.28 21.23
N ALA A 211 -23.84 7.73 21.90
CA ALA A 211 -24.74 6.72 21.33
C ALA A 211 -25.85 7.33 20.44
N SER A 212 -26.02 8.67 20.44
CA SER A 212 -27.03 9.35 19.63
C SER A 212 -26.73 10.84 19.46
N VAL A 213 -27.28 11.45 18.41
CA VAL A 213 -27.24 12.92 18.19
C VAL A 213 -27.81 13.68 19.42
N GLN A 214 -28.88 13.15 20.03
CA GLN A 214 -29.49 13.80 21.19
C GLN A 214 -28.55 13.78 22.40
N GLU A 215 -27.84 12.70 22.64
CA GLU A 215 -26.86 12.59 23.70
C GLU A 215 -25.71 13.60 23.53
N ALA A 216 -25.19 13.77 22.31
CA ALA A 216 -24.17 14.77 22.02
C ALA A 216 -24.68 16.19 22.27
N ILE A 217 -25.90 16.51 21.84
CA ILE A 217 -26.52 17.80 22.09
C ILE A 217 -26.78 18.04 23.59
N ASP A 218 -27.27 17.03 24.31
CA ASP A 218 -27.51 17.13 25.76
C ASP A 218 -26.20 17.29 26.56
N ALA A 219 -25.09 16.77 26.01
CA ALA A 219 -23.74 16.99 26.53
C ALA A 219 -23.19 18.40 26.22
N GLY A 220 -23.88 19.17 25.38
CA GLY A 220 -23.51 20.55 25.02
C GLY A 220 -22.66 20.65 23.73
N GLU A 221 -22.55 19.58 22.97
CA GLU A 221 -21.84 19.58 21.69
C GLU A 221 -22.68 20.27 20.60
N THR A 222 -21.97 20.89 19.65
CA THR A 222 -22.60 21.30 18.37
C THR A 222 -22.38 20.18 17.38
N VAL A 223 -23.48 19.64 16.84
CA VAL A 223 -23.42 18.54 15.86
C VAL A 223 -23.45 19.12 14.45
N TYR A 224 -22.60 18.59 13.56
CA TYR A 224 -22.41 19.06 12.20
C TYR A 224 -22.69 17.96 11.18
N ALA A 225 -23.01 18.35 9.95
CA ALA A 225 -23.02 17.50 8.77
C ALA A 225 -22.05 18.05 7.72
N ASN A 226 -21.36 17.18 7.00
CA ASN A 226 -20.54 17.57 5.85
C ASN A 226 -21.42 17.72 4.62
N VAL A 227 -21.86 18.94 4.34
CA VAL A 227 -22.80 19.19 3.25
C VAL A 227 -22.17 19.14 1.85
N TRP A 228 -20.85 19.24 1.76
CA TRP A 228 -20.16 19.10 0.47
C TRP A 228 -20.08 17.64 0.04
N SER A 229 -19.69 16.73 0.93
CA SER A 229 -19.56 15.30 0.60
C SER A 229 -20.91 14.59 0.53
N MET A 230 -21.86 14.95 1.41
CA MET A 230 -23.14 14.24 1.50
C MET A 230 -24.22 14.78 0.56
N TRP A 231 -24.14 16.07 0.20
CA TRP A 231 -25.21 16.76 -0.54
C TRP A 231 -24.73 17.44 -1.82
N GLY A 232 -23.43 17.40 -2.11
CA GLY A 232 -22.85 18.09 -3.25
C GLY A 232 -22.98 19.61 -3.20
N ALA A 233 -23.11 20.18 -1.98
CA ALA A 233 -23.38 21.60 -1.79
C ALA A 233 -22.13 22.50 -1.87
N GLU A 234 -21.01 22.02 -2.36
CA GLU A 234 -19.83 22.85 -2.64
C GLU A 234 -20.22 23.93 -3.67
N GLY A 235 -20.01 25.21 -3.30
CA GLY A 235 -20.39 26.36 -4.13
C GLY A 235 -21.81 26.85 -3.98
N TYR A 236 -22.67 26.22 -3.17
CA TYR A 236 -23.98 26.76 -2.82
C TYR A 236 -23.80 28.08 -2.04
N LYS A 237 -24.76 29.00 -2.16
CA LYS A 237 -24.66 30.36 -1.57
C LYS A 237 -25.88 30.71 -0.75
N ASP A 238 -25.63 31.46 0.33
CA ASP A 238 -26.69 32.09 1.10
C ASP A 238 -27.26 33.33 0.37
N GLU A 239 -28.29 33.98 0.96
CA GLU A 239 -28.92 35.19 0.41
C GLU A 239 -27.96 36.40 0.27
N ASN A 240 -26.81 36.37 0.95
CA ASN A 240 -25.80 37.44 0.92
C ASN A 240 -24.66 37.09 -0.07
N GLY A 241 -24.71 35.92 -0.70
CA GLY A 241 -23.71 35.43 -1.65
C GLY A 241 -22.49 34.76 -1.00
N ASN A 242 -22.54 34.43 0.29
CA ASN A 242 -21.51 33.66 0.96
C ASN A 242 -21.68 32.17 0.61
N GLU A 243 -20.58 31.50 0.32
CA GLU A 243 -20.57 30.06 0.00
C GLU A 243 -20.88 29.22 1.26
N ALA A 244 -21.58 28.10 1.06
CA ALA A 244 -21.87 27.17 2.12
C ALA A 244 -20.52 26.60 2.67
N PRO A 245 -20.30 26.63 3.99
CA PRO A 245 -19.14 25.96 4.56
C PRO A 245 -19.26 24.46 4.36
N GLU A 246 -18.14 23.76 4.32
CA GLU A 246 -18.11 22.30 4.22
C GLU A 246 -18.92 21.63 5.35
N TRP A 247 -18.80 22.21 6.55
CA TRP A 247 -19.44 21.72 7.77
C TRP A 247 -20.54 22.67 8.22
N VAL A 248 -21.77 22.22 8.19
CA VAL A 248 -22.96 23.01 8.64
C VAL A 248 -23.51 22.39 9.92
N ALA A 249 -23.64 23.20 10.97
CA ALA A 249 -24.30 22.75 12.18
C ALA A 249 -25.74 22.35 11.89
N ILE A 250 -26.20 21.19 12.37
CA ILE A 250 -27.58 20.71 12.12
C ILE A 250 -28.66 21.59 12.75
N THR A 251 -28.28 22.54 13.60
CA THR A 251 -29.15 23.58 14.18
C THR A 251 -29.09 24.89 13.43
N ASP A 252 -28.22 25.05 12.41
CA ASP A 252 -28.12 26.26 11.59
C ASP A 252 -29.37 26.39 10.70
N THR A 253 -29.93 27.58 10.68
CA THR A 253 -31.12 27.93 9.87
C THR A 253 -30.79 28.66 8.58
N THR A 254 -29.53 28.94 8.31
CA THR A 254 -29.08 29.56 7.07
C THR A 254 -29.40 28.65 5.90
N VAL A 255 -30.05 29.21 4.88
CA VAL A 255 -30.37 28.47 3.65
C VAL A 255 -29.34 28.76 2.60
N TYR A 256 -28.73 27.71 2.08
CA TYR A 256 -27.79 27.77 0.95
C TYR A 256 -28.45 27.17 -0.29
N ASN A 257 -28.30 27.83 -1.43
CA ASN A 257 -28.94 27.44 -2.69
C ASN A 257 -27.85 27.22 -3.76
N CYS A 258 -28.10 26.31 -4.67
CA CYS A 258 -27.33 26.25 -5.91
C CYS A 258 -27.60 27.46 -6.81
N GLU A 259 -26.79 27.71 -7.85
CA GLU A 259 -26.89 28.92 -8.69
C GLU A 259 -28.27 29.08 -9.37
N ASP A 260 -29.00 27.99 -9.65
CA ASP A 260 -30.34 28.05 -10.26
C ASP A 260 -31.50 28.15 -9.24
N GLY A 261 -31.18 28.14 -7.93
CA GLY A 261 -32.16 28.24 -6.83
C GLY A 261 -32.94 26.95 -6.58
N SER A 262 -32.55 25.80 -7.18
CA SER A 262 -33.09 24.49 -6.85
C SER A 262 -32.38 23.88 -5.63
N ASP A 263 -32.99 22.90 -5.00
CA ASP A 263 -32.49 22.10 -3.88
C ASP A 263 -31.80 22.90 -2.74
N PRO A 264 -32.53 23.78 -2.04
CA PRO A 264 -31.95 24.50 -0.91
C PRO A 264 -31.58 23.56 0.23
N ILE A 265 -30.48 23.86 0.89
CA ILE A 265 -29.97 23.14 2.08
C ILE A 265 -29.91 24.12 3.25
N SER A 266 -30.40 23.69 4.43
CA SER A 266 -30.20 24.37 5.71
C SER A 266 -29.91 23.38 6.81
N GLY A 267 -29.26 23.83 7.88
CA GLY A 267 -29.03 22.97 9.07
C GLY A 267 -30.35 22.47 9.67
N SER A 268 -31.45 23.23 9.59
CA SER A 268 -32.78 22.80 10.08
C SER A 268 -33.37 21.65 9.24
N ASP A 269 -33.09 21.60 7.93
CA ASP A 269 -33.48 20.45 7.10
C ASP A 269 -32.64 19.22 7.44
N LEU A 270 -31.37 19.43 7.69
CA LEU A 270 -30.47 18.39 8.20
C LEU A 270 -30.94 17.86 9.56
N TYR A 271 -31.32 18.74 10.48
CA TYR A 271 -31.91 18.36 11.76
C TYR A 271 -33.21 17.57 11.59
N ALA A 272 -34.07 17.96 10.65
CA ALA A 272 -35.32 17.22 10.38
C ALA A 272 -35.05 15.82 9.84
N ILE A 273 -34.03 15.67 9.03
CA ILE A 273 -33.60 14.37 8.48
C ILE A 273 -32.94 13.55 9.59
N TYR A 274 -31.96 14.06 10.28
CA TYR A 274 -31.16 13.33 11.30
C TYR A 274 -31.86 13.26 12.65
N GLY A 275 -32.69 14.29 13.01
CA GLY A 275 -33.49 14.27 14.20
C GLY A 275 -34.61 13.21 14.21
N ALA A 276 -35.01 12.71 13.04
CA ALA A 276 -35.95 11.60 12.93
C ALA A 276 -35.27 10.22 13.16
N TYR A 277 -33.92 10.16 13.13
CA TYR A 277 -33.11 8.96 13.30
C TYR A 277 -32.41 8.91 14.66
N LEU A 278 -32.96 9.55 15.68
CA LEU A 278 -32.43 9.63 17.04
C LEU A 278 -32.48 8.30 17.83
N GLU A 279 -32.90 7.20 17.20
CA GLU A 279 -32.91 5.89 17.84
C GLU A 279 -31.54 5.19 17.65
N PRO A 280 -30.94 4.65 18.72
CA PRO A 280 -29.68 3.90 18.63
C PRO A 280 -29.77 2.75 17.63
N GLY A 281 -28.75 2.58 16.79
CA GLY A 281 -28.62 1.47 15.86
C GLY A 281 -29.26 1.67 14.48
N THR A 282 -29.54 2.92 14.07
CA THR A 282 -30.07 3.21 12.73
C THR A 282 -28.99 3.47 11.67
N GLY A 283 -27.70 3.38 12.01
CA GLY A 283 -26.57 3.51 11.08
C GLY A 283 -26.23 4.94 10.62
N TYR A 284 -26.88 5.96 11.20
CA TYR A 284 -26.61 7.36 10.85
C TYR A 284 -25.63 8.08 11.79
N ASP A 285 -25.18 7.40 12.83
CA ASP A 285 -24.20 7.92 13.78
C ASP A 285 -22.85 8.21 13.11
N ALA A 286 -22.58 7.54 11.98
CA ALA A 286 -21.39 7.73 11.15
C ALA A 286 -21.44 8.94 10.21
N ALA A 287 -22.61 9.60 10.07
CA ALA A 287 -22.81 10.70 9.12
C ALA A 287 -22.94 12.08 9.79
N VAL A 288 -22.87 12.13 11.11
CA VAL A 288 -22.91 13.36 11.92
C VAL A 288 -21.68 13.45 12.79
N TYR A 289 -21.21 14.68 13.00
CA TYR A 289 -19.89 14.94 13.53
C TYR A 289 -19.95 16.00 14.62
N VAL A 290 -18.99 15.99 15.52
CA VAL A 290 -18.71 17.07 16.46
C VAL A 290 -17.34 17.66 16.16
N GLU A 291 -17.19 18.95 16.37
CA GLU A 291 -15.89 19.61 16.18
C GLU A 291 -14.95 19.26 17.34
N ASN A 292 -13.74 18.79 16.99
CA ASN A 292 -12.77 18.33 17.97
C ASN A 292 -11.86 19.46 18.52
N THR A 293 -12.32 20.72 18.50
CA THR A 293 -11.52 21.88 18.92
C THR A 293 -11.23 22.00 20.41
N VAL A 294 -11.77 21.14 21.27
CA VAL A 294 -11.75 21.34 22.74
C VAL A 294 -11.26 20.11 23.53
N ARG A 295 -10.83 19.05 22.86
CA ARG A 295 -10.39 17.84 23.60
C ARG A 295 -8.89 17.89 23.83
N ASN A 296 -8.51 18.44 24.95
CA ASN A 296 -7.15 18.24 25.47
C ASN A 296 -6.98 16.77 25.87
N VAL A 297 -6.27 16.03 25.04
CA VAL A 297 -5.75 14.73 25.41
C VAL A 297 -4.35 14.95 25.95
N GLU A 298 -4.17 14.71 27.25
CA GLU A 298 -2.84 14.74 27.84
C GLU A 298 -2.06 13.50 27.42
N TRP A 299 -0.73 13.66 27.24
CA TRP A 299 0.12 12.58 26.72
C TRP A 299 -0.01 11.26 27.52
N GLU A 300 -0.14 11.36 28.85
CA GLU A 300 -0.31 10.18 29.70
C GLU A 300 -1.58 9.36 29.38
N ASN A 301 -2.51 9.88 28.59
CA ASN A 301 -3.69 9.17 28.12
C ASN A 301 -3.55 8.63 26.71
N VAL A 302 -2.44 8.88 26.02
CA VAL A 302 -2.10 8.23 24.75
C VAL A 302 -1.55 6.83 25.04
N GLY A 303 -1.99 5.84 24.26
CA GLY A 303 -1.74 4.42 24.50
C GLY A 303 -0.30 3.97 24.27
N ILE A 304 0.70 4.81 24.52
CA ILE A 304 2.11 4.44 24.48
C ILE A 304 2.88 5.05 25.65
N TYR A 305 3.68 4.24 26.33
CA TYR A 305 4.52 4.71 27.44
C TYR A 305 5.70 3.78 27.69
N ALA A 306 6.79 4.33 28.23
CA ALA A 306 7.97 3.58 28.65
C ALA A 306 7.80 3.03 30.08
N VAL A 307 8.32 1.83 30.30
CA VAL A 307 8.56 1.22 31.62
C VAL A 307 10.07 1.21 31.81
N GLU A 308 10.60 2.30 32.37
CA GLU A 308 12.03 2.57 32.43
C GLU A 308 12.83 1.49 33.19
N ASP A 309 12.31 0.99 34.33
CA ASP A 309 12.97 -0.05 35.14
C ASP A 309 13.14 -1.39 34.39
N GLU A 310 12.34 -1.63 33.35
CA GLU A 310 12.36 -2.83 32.53
C GLU A 310 12.94 -2.59 31.12
N ASN A 311 13.31 -1.33 30.79
CA ASN A 311 13.65 -0.91 29.45
C ASN A 311 12.64 -1.42 28.40
N ALA A 312 11.36 -1.22 28.67
CA ALA A 312 10.27 -1.72 27.86
C ALA A 312 9.30 -0.62 27.43
N ILE A 313 8.65 -0.82 26.29
CA ILE A 313 7.59 0.03 25.76
C ILE A 313 6.27 -0.74 25.90
N VAL A 314 5.22 -0.08 26.34
CA VAL A 314 3.86 -0.62 26.30
C VAL A 314 3.04 0.14 25.29
N LEU A 315 2.35 -0.61 24.42
CA LEU A 315 1.36 -0.12 23.45
C LEU A 315 -0.03 -0.59 23.91
N CYS A 316 -0.98 0.34 24.02
CA CYS A 316 -2.40 0.06 24.24
C CYS A 316 -3.16 0.45 22.96
N LEU A 317 -3.91 -0.49 22.37
CA LEU A 317 -4.48 -0.39 21.04
C LEU A 317 -6.01 -0.43 21.09
N ASP A 318 -6.68 0.14 20.12
CA ASP A 318 -8.14 0.06 19.96
C ASP A 318 -8.58 -1.20 19.19
N LYS A 319 -7.62 -1.89 18.54
CA LYS A 319 -7.83 -3.13 17.80
C LYS A 319 -6.96 -4.25 18.37
N ALA A 320 -7.48 -5.47 18.40
CA ALA A 320 -6.69 -6.66 18.74
C ALA A 320 -5.78 -7.10 17.60
N TYR A 321 -4.57 -7.54 17.93
CA TYR A 321 -3.61 -8.11 16.99
C TYR A 321 -3.03 -9.43 17.52
N SER A 322 -2.75 -10.35 16.61
CA SER A 322 -2.13 -11.65 16.92
C SER A 322 -0.63 -11.61 16.64
N PHE A 323 0.14 -10.92 17.49
CA PHE A 323 1.59 -10.79 17.32
C PHE A 323 2.42 -11.96 17.82
N LEU A 324 1.79 -12.88 18.58
CA LEU A 324 2.40 -14.13 19.03
C LEU A 324 1.56 -15.32 18.59
N LYS A 325 2.25 -16.42 18.26
CA LYS A 325 1.62 -17.73 18.02
C LYS A 325 1.25 -18.41 19.34
N GLU A 326 0.48 -19.50 19.27
CA GLU A 326 0.10 -20.28 20.46
C GLU A 326 1.29 -20.81 21.26
N ASP A 327 2.41 -21.11 20.63
CA ASP A 327 3.65 -21.56 21.26
C ASP A 327 4.50 -20.43 21.85
N GLY A 328 4.06 -19.17 21.72
CA GLY A 328 4.73 -17.97 22.20
C GLY A 328 5.84 -17.45 21.28
N SER A 329 6.04 -18.03 20.10
CA SER A 329 6.93 -17.47 19.08
C SER A 329 6.28 -16.27 18.39
N LEU A 330 7.10 -15.43 17.73
CA LEU A 330 6.61 -14.28 16.98
C LEU A 330 5.75 -14.74 15.80
N SER A 331 4.56 -14.16 15.70
CA SER A 331 3.77 -14.19 14.47
C SER A 331 4.43 -13.34 13.40
N VAL A 332 4.16 -13.64 12.14
CA VAL A 332 4.53 -12.82 10.99
C VAL A 332 3.99 -11.39 11.09
N TRP A 333 2.89 -11.20 11.79
CA TRP A 333 2.23 -9.90 11.94
C TRP A 333 3.00 -8.91 12.82
N ALA A 334 3.92 -9.37 13.67
CA ALA A 334 4.75 -8.46 14.47
C ALA A 334 5.67 -7.60 13.58
N PRO A 335 6.56 -8.14 12.73
CA PRO A 335 7.35 -7.29 11.84
C PRO A 335 6.51 -6.64 10.72
N TYR A 336 5.31 -7.14 10.44
CA TYR A 336 4.43 -6.58 9.43
C TYR A 336 3.79 -5.26 9.85
N TYR A 337 3.10 -5.22 11.00
CA TYR A 337 2.39 -4.03 11.47
C TYR A 337 3.29 -3.03 12.18
N PHE A 338 4.33 -3.50 12.84
CA PHE A 338 5.33 -2.61 13.43
C PHE A 338 6.70 -3.30 13.57
N SER A 339 7.48 -3.28 12.50
CA SER A 339 8.87 -3.77 12.55
C SER A 339 9.67 -3.02 13.61
N SER A 340 9.44 -1.71 13.76
CA SER A 340 9.92 -0.81 14.82
C SER A 340 8.95 0.34 15.01
N LEU A 341 9.08 1.07 16.10
CA LEU A 341 8.58 2.44 16.22
C LEU A 341 9.66 3.40 15.73
N PRO A 342 9.30 4.56 15.17
CA PRO A 342 10.29 5.56 14.79
C PRO A 342 10.98 6.12 16.03
N VAL A 343 12.28 6.31 15.92
CA VAL A 343 13.09 6.87 17.00
C VAL A 343 14.01 7.96 16.48
N VAL A 344 14.04 9.08 17.18
CA VAL A 344 14.91 10.21 16.84
C VAL A 344 15.98 10.43 17.91
N HIS A 345 17.18 10.81 17.48
CA HIS A 345 18.22 11.24 18.39
C HIS A 345 17.81 12.60 18.99
N LYS A 346 17.42 12.59 20.25
CA LYS A 346 16.74 13.71 20.92
C LYS A 346 17.47 15.04 20.74
N GLU A 347 18.79 15.11 21.02
CA GLU A 347 19.54 16.36 20.91
C GLU A 347 19.59 16.90 19.48
N LYS A 348 19.79 16.02 18.47
CA LYS A 348 19.78 16.40 17.05
C LYS A 348 18.39 16.82 16.60
N TYR A 349 17.33 16.10 17.03
CA TYR A 349 15.96 16.44 16.68
C TYR A 349 15.55 17.81 17.25
N GLU A 350 15.83 18.07 18.53
CA GLU A 350 15.54 19.37 19.16
C GLU A 350 16.28 20.52 18.46
N ALA A 351 17.53 20.30 18.07
CA ALA A 351 18.33 21.29 17.33
C ALA A 351 17.82 21.50 15.89
N SER A 352 17.06 20.54 15.34
CA SER A 352 16.55 20.55 13.96
C SER A 352 15.14 21.13 13.82
N LYS A 353 14.48 21.47 14.93
CA LYS A 353 13.15 22.07 14.94
C LYS A 353 13.18 23.50 14.39
N ILE A 354 12.25 23.81 13.51
CA ILE A 354 12.13 25.11 12.86
C ILE A 354 10.75 25.69 13.22
N ALA A 355 10.78 26.86 13.88
CA ALA A 355 9.55 27.56 14.25
C ALA A 355 8.75 28.01 13.02
N PRO A 356 7.41 28.12 13.13
CA PRO A 356 6.56 28.59 12.06
C PRO A 356 7.00 29.96 11.51
N ALA A 357 7.04 30.07 10.18
CA ALA A 357 7.24 31.36 9.52
C ALA A 357 6.05 32.31 9.75
N ALA A 358 6.22 33.59 9.52
CA ALA A 358 5.14 34.57 9.68
C ALA A 358 3.92 34.20 8.82
N GLY A 359 2.79 33.95 9.46
CA GLY A 359 1.53 33.53 8.82
C GLY A 359 1.35 32.00 8.68
N ALA A 360 2.32 31.20 9.12
CA ALA A 360 2.19 29.75 9.28
C ALA A 360 1.90 29.40 10.76
N THR A 361 1.31 28.24 11.00
CA THR A 361 0.99 27.76 12.35
C THR A 361 1.79 26.52 12.75
N LEU A 362 2.26 25.75 11.77
CA LEU A 362 2.92 24.46 12.01
C LEU A 362 4.43 24.60 12.09
N TRP A 363 5.01 23.90 13.04
CA TRP A 363 6.44 23.69 13.13
C TRP A 363 6.89 22.68 12.07
N THR A 364 8.17 22.74 11.69
CA THR A 364 8.82 21.78 10.81
C THR A 364 10.14 21.33 11.41
N SER A 365 10.79 20.36 10.78
CA SER A 365 12.11 19.89 11.20
C SER A 365 12.95 19.55 9.97
N ASN A 366 14.25 19.80 10.04
CA ASN A 366 15.24 19.34 9.06
C ASN A 366 16.07 18.16 9.60
N TYR A 367 15.58 17.45 10.61
CA TYR A 367 16.17 16.21 11.09
C TYR A 367 16.21 15.18 9.97
N ASN A 368 17.31 14.43 9.85
CA ASN A 368 17.51 13.44 8.79
C ASN A 368 17.23 13.98 7.37
N SER A 369 17.77 15.17 7.04
CA SER A 369 17.72 15.75 5.69
C SER A 369 19.10 16.24 5.19
N SER A 370 20.12 16.13 6.02
CA SER A 370 21.51 16.48 5.70
C SER A 370 22.46 15.63 6.51
N LEU A 371 23.74 15.64 6.15
CA LEU A 371 24.76 14.90 6.89
C LEU A 371 24.83 15.31 8.38
N GLU A 372 24.73 16.62 8.65
CA GLU A 372 24.84 17.15 10.01
C GLU A 372 23.66 16.79 10.91
N THR A 373 22.47 16.65 10.31
CA THR A 373 21.23 16.38 11.03
C THR A 373 20.91 14.90 11.11
N THR A 374 21.71 14.04 10.44
CA THR A 374 21.48 12.59 10.39
C THR A 374 21.99 11.91 11.66
N ALA A 375 21.23 10.94 12.15
CA ALA A 375 21.63 9.99 13.16
C ALA A 375 21.30 8.56 12.68
N SER A 376 22.17 7.62 13.03
CA SER A 376 22.00 6.21 12.64
C SER A 376 22.07 5.30 13.86
N TRP A 377 21.18 4.30 13.91
CA TRP A 377 21.24 3.21 14.88
C TRP A 377 21.18 1.82 14.19
N GLY A 378 21.21 1.84 12.86
CA GLY A 378 21.28 0.66 12.00
C GLY A 378 22.69 0.20 11.66
N PRO A 379 22.82 -0.79 10.75
CA PRO A 379 24.11 -1.40 10.37
C PRO A 379 25.08 -0.45 9.66
N TYR A 380 24.55 0.60 9.04
CA TYR A 380 25.35 1.61 8.34
C TYR A 380 25.04 3.02 8.85
N LYS A 381 25.96 3.95 8.62
CA LYS A 381 25.81 5.38 8.91
C LYS A 381 26.23 6.22 7.71
N LEU A 382 25.58 7.37 7.55
CA LEU A 382 25.88 8.33 6.50
C LEU A 382 27.16 9.09 6.84
N VAL A 383 28.12 9.14 5.89
CA VAL A 383 29.39 9.85 6.06
C VAL A 383 29.67 10.89 4.99
N GLU A 384 29.02 10.79 3.83
CA GLU A 384 29.07 11.79 2.76
C GLU A 384 27.68 11.98 2.19
N PHE A 385 27.31 13.23 1.94
CA PHE A 385 26.09 13.60 1.24
C PHE A 385 26.26 14.91 0.51
N GLU A 386 26.09 14.89 -0.80
CA GLU A 386 26.06 16.08 -1.66
C GLU A 386 24.76 16.06 -2.45
N ALA A 387 23.86 17.00 -2.10
CA ALA A 387 22.54 17.10 -2.70
C ALA A 387 22.63 17.17 -4.24
N GLY A 388 21.93 16.26 -4.92
CA GLY A 388 21.94 16.18 -6.38
C GLY A 388 23.17 15.52 -7.01
N SER A 389 24.09 14.95 -6.23
CA SER A 389 25.33 14.33 -6.72
C SER A 389 25.54 12.90 -6.22
N HIS A 390 25.78 12.73 -4.93
CA HIS A 390 26.09 11.42 -4.36
C HIS A 390 25.86 11.34 -2.85
N TYR A 391 25.82 10.10 -2.32
CA TYR A 391 25.98 9.83 -0.89
C TYR A 391 26.86 8.59 -0.66
N LYS A 392 27.43 8.50 0.55
CA LYS A 392 28.19 7.35 1.01
C LYS A 392 27.75 6.92 2.40
N LEU A 393 27.48 5.63 2.53
CA LEU A 393 27.23 4.95 3.80
C LEU A 393 28.41 4.03 4.12
N VAL A 394 28.81 3.97 5.38
CA VAL A 394 29.83 3.03 5.90
C VAL A 394 29.28 2.27 7.08
N LYS A 395 29.89 1.16 7.46
CA LYS A 395 29.48 0.41 8.66
C LYS A 395 29.42 1.29 9.89
N ASN A 396 28.35 1.15 10.66
CA ASN A 396 28.18 1.79 11.96
C ASN A 396 28.79 0.88 13.04
N GLU A 397 29.91 1.27 13.58
CA GLU A 397 30.64 0.50 14.59
C GLU A 397 29.89 0.32 15.90
N ASN A 398 28.91 1.18 16.17
CA ASN A 398 28.09 1.14 17.38
C ASN A 398 26.83 0.29 17.23
N TRP A 399 26.55 -0.26 16.04
CA TRP A 399 25.38 -1.09 15.85
C TRP A 399 25.46 -2.37 16.68
N TYR A 400 24.44 -2.65 17.47
CA TYR A 400 24.35 -3.80 18.36
C TYR A 400 24.46 -5.15 17.64
N GLY A 401 24.03 -5.21 16.38
CA GLY A 401 24.02 -6.42 15.58
C GLY A 401 25.40 -7.08 15.37
N TRP A 402 26.50 -6.30 15.40
CA TRP A 402 27.86 -6.88 15.26
C TRP A 402 28.20 -7.91 16.34
N ASN A 403 27.56 -7.84 17.50
CA ASN A 403 27.77 -8.73 18.63
C ASN A 403 26.79 -9.90 18.67
N MET A 404 26.00 -10.10 17.62
CA MET A 404 24.91 -11.05 17.65
C MET A 404 25.15 -12.21 16.68
N GLU A 405 25.00 -13.49 17.13
CA GLU A 405 25.33 -14.71 16.33
C GLU A 405 24.54 -14.81 15.03
N GLN A 406 23.25 -14.37 15.01
CA GLN A 406 22.43 -14.50 13.80
C GLN A 406 22.79 -13.50 12.69
N TYR A 407 23.63 -12.45 12.96
CA TYR A 407 24.21 -11.59 11.90
C TYR A 407 25.62 -12.02 11.46
N LYS A 408 26.13 -13.08 12.01
CA LYS A 408 27.43 -13.60 11.64
C LYS A 408 27.51 -13.88 10.13
N ASN A 409 28.57 -13.43 9.50
CA ASN A 409 28.79 -13.53 8.05
C ASN A 409 27.73 -12.80 7.19
N GLN A 410 27.09 -11.79 7.75
CA GLN A 410 26.17 -10.89 7.04
C GLN A 410 26.74 -9.47 7.02
N TYR A 411 26.15 -8.62 6.17
CA TYR A 411 26.63 -7.23 5.97
C TYR A 411 28.13 -7.17 5.64
N ASN A 412 28.58 -8.00 4.69
CA ASN A 412 29.99 -8.07 4.30
C ASN A 412 30.47 -6.85 3.50
N ILE A 413 29.54 -6.07 2.94
CA ILE A 413 29.84 -4.82 2.23
C ILE A 413 30.37 -3.79 3.20
N THR A 414 31.53 -3.17 2.89
CA THR A 414 32.20 -2.20 3.77
C THR A 414 31.66 -0.79 3.64
N ALA A 415 31.20 -0.42 2.44
CA ALA A 415 30.55 0.86 2.16
C ALA A 415 29.56 0.74 1.01
N ILE A 416 28.56 1.60 0.99
CA ILE A 416 27.59 1.77 -0.09
C ILE A 416 27.77 3.17 -0.66
N ASN A 417 28.18 3.24 -1.92
CA ASN A 417 28.34 4.49 -2.66
C ASN A 417 27.22 4.61 -3.67
N CYS A 418 26.42 5.65 -3.60
CA CYS A 418 25.39 5.93 -4.57
C CYS A 418 25.66 7.24 -5.31
N ARG A 419 25.58 7.22 -6.63
CA ARG A 419 25.74 8.41 -7.48
C ARG A 419 24.47 8.70 -8.24
N LYS A 420 24.19 9.99 -8.43
CA LYS A 420 23.11 10.41 -9.31
C LYS A 420 23.55 10.24 -10.77
N VAL A 421 22.82 9.39 -11.50
CA VAL A 421 22.98 9.19 -12.95
C VAL A 421 21.58 9.10 -13.57
N GLU A 422 21.18 10.14 -14.30
CA GLU A 422 19.83 10.23 -14.88
C GLU A 422 19.69 9.38 -16.14
N GLU A 423 20.70 9.41 -17.00
CA GLU A 423 20.64 8.76 -18.31
C GLU A 423 20.99 7.27 -18.24
N PHE A 424 20.06 6.41 -18.67
CA PHE A 424 20.25 4.96 -18.67
C PHE A 424 21.53 4.54 -19.43
N ALA A 425 21.79 5.12 -20.61
CA ALA A 425 22.98 4.77 -21.40
C ALA A 425 24.29 5.02 -20.62
N THR A 426 24.35 6.09 -19.81
CA THR A 426 25.52 6.40 -18.96
C THR A 426 25.65 5.38 -17.83
N LYS A 427 24.54 5.04 -17.18
CA LYS A 427 24.51 4.02 -16.14
C LYS A 427 24.96 2.66 -16.70
N TRP A 428 24.40 2.26 -17.84
CA TRP A 428 24.73 1.00 -18.50
C TRP A 428 26.21 0.92 -18.91
N MET A 429 26.76 1.99 -19.48
CA MET A 429 28.20 2.03 -19.80
C MET A 429 29.09 1.95 -18.57
N GLY A 430 28.73 2.62 -17.48
CA GLY A 430 29.44 2.52 -16.21
C GLY A 430 29.42 1.09 -15.64
N PHE A 431 28.27 0.40 -15.74
CA PHE A 431 28.14 -1.01 -15.36
C PHE A 431 29.07 -1.91 -16.21
N LEU A 432 29.08 -1.73 -17.53
CA LEU A 432 29.97 -2.48 -18.43
C LEU A 432 31.46 -2.19 -18.22
N ASN A 433 31.80 -1.00 -17.73
CA ASN A 433 33.17 -0.62 -17.38
C ASN A 433 33.60 -1.08 -15.99
N GLY A 434 32.66 -1.61 -15.19
CA GLY A 434 32.91 -2.02 -13.80
C GLY A 434 32.93 -0.86 -12.79
N ASP A 435 32.38 0.31 -13.14
CA ASP A 435 32.25 1.48 -12.24
C ASP A 435 31.06 1.34 -11.30
N TYR A 436 30.01 0.60 -11.74
CA TYR A 436 28.80 0.32 -10.98
C TYR A 436 28.57 -1.20 -10.86
N ASP A 437 28.01 -1.61 -9.75
CA ASP A 437 27.83 -3.02 -9.41
C ASP A 437 26.40 -3.55 -9.71
N ASP A 438 25.50 -2.66 -10.10
CA ASP A 438 24.13 -3.01 -10.50
C ASP A 438 23.66 -2.24 -11.74
N ALA A 439 22.69 -2.81 -12.47
CA ALA A 439 22.00 -2.16 -13.57
C ALA A 439 20.62 -2.78 -13.79
N SER A 440 19.76 -2.09 -14.56
CA SER A 440 18.43 -2.62 -14.92
C SER A 440 18.47 -3.28 -16.30
N LEU A 441 17.65 -4.33 -16.48
CA LEU A 441 17.32 -4.84 -17.81
C LEU A 441 16.23 -3.93 -18.39
N GLN A 442 16.48 -3.36 -19.56
CA GLN A 442 15.56 -2.43 -20.24
C GLN A 442 15.49 -2.71 -21.74
N THR A 443 14.60 -2.02 -22.44
CA THR A 443 14.42 -2.17 -23.89
C THR A 443 15.74 -2.09 -24.68
N GLU A 444 16.67 -1.24 -24.24
CA GLU A 444 17.94 -0.97 -24.91
C GLU A 444 18.93 -2.12 -24.81
N ASN A 445 18.83 -2.98 -23.78
CA ASN A 445 19.79 -4.06 -23.56
C ASN A 445 19.17 -5.47 -23.47
N VAL A 446 17.84 -5.58 -23.34
CA VAL A 446 17.17 -6.87 -23.14
C VAL A 446 17.47 -7.88 -24.26
N ALA A 447 17.53 -7.46 -25.52
CA ALA A 447 17.75 -8.36 -26.65
C ALA A 447 19.11 -9.06 -26.61
N ASP A 448 20.12 -8.44 -26.00
CA ASP A 448 21.49 -8.94 -25.94
C ASP A 448 21.84 -9.66 -24.63
N TYR A 449 21.05 -9.42 -23.56
CA TYR A 449 21.45 -9.82 -22.20
C TYR A 449 20.36 -10.57 -21.43
N LEU A 450 19.19 -10.84 -22.02
CA LEU A 450 18.07 -11.52 -21.32
C LEU A 450 18.50 -12.86 -20.70
N ASP A 451 19.35 -13.63 -21.39
CA ASP A 451 19.82 -14.94 -20.96
C ASP A 451 21.12 -14.88 -20.14
N SER A 452 21.51 -13.71 -19.66
CA SER A 452 22.72 -13.54 -18.87
C SER A 452 22.58 -14.18 -17.49
N LYS A 453 23.57 -14.94 -17.04
CA LYS A 453 23.63 -15.49 -15.69
C LYS A 453 23.77 -14.43 -14.58
N TYR A 454 23.94 -13.17 -14.94
CA TYR A 454 24.01 -12.03 -14.03
C TYR A 454 22.68 -11.27 -13.94
N VAL A 455 21.64 -11.73 -14.64
CA VAL A 455 20.29 -11.16 -14.57
C VAL A 455 19.46 -11.98 -13.60
N TYR A 456 18.85 -11.27 -12.67
CA TYR A 456 17.93 -11.80 -11.69
C TYR A 456 16.55 -11.23 -11.98
N PHE A 457 15.54 -12.09 -12.07
CA PHE A 457 14.17 -11.69 -12.31
C PHE A 457 13.36 -11.71 -11.04
N THR A 458 12.75 -10.58 -10.69
CA THR A 458 11.71 -10.56 -9.65
C THR A 458 10.53 -11.39 -10.15
N SER A 459 10.25 -12.50 -9.47
CA SER A 459 9.22 -13.46 -9.88
C SER A 459 7.81 -12.98 -9.58
N THR A 460 7.65 -12.17 -8.54
CA THR A 460 6.38 -11.62 -8.10
C THR A 460 6.61 -10.22 -7.59
N ALA A 461 6.58 -9.30 -8.48
CA ALA A 461 6.71 -7.94 -8.08
C ALA A 461 5.52 -7.51 -7.23
N THR A 462 5.81 -6.56 -6.42
CA THR A 462 4.94 -5.98 -5.42
C THR A 462 3.88 -5.07 -6.01
N GLY A 463 4.01 -4.71 -7.30
CA GLY A 463 3.14 -3.77 -7.98
C GLY A 463 2.30 -4.40 -9.07
N THR A 464 1.04 -3.97 -9.15
CA THR A 464 0.19 -4.13 -10.33
C THR A 464 -0.07 -2.76 -10.94
N PHE A 465 -0.03 -2.67 -12.26
CA PHE A 465 -0.26 -1.43 -12.98
C PHE A 465 -1.33 -1.62 -14.04
N GLY A 466 -2.13 -0.59 -14.23
CA GLY A 466 -3.22 -0.65 -15.16
C GLY A 466 -3.78 0.70 -15.53
N MET A 467 -5.06 0.74 -15.79
CA MET A 467 -5.79 1.97 -16.02
C MET A 467 -7.04 2.04 -15.16
N GLN A 468 -7.50 3.24 -14.92
CA GLN A 468 -8.79 3.52 -14.29
C GLN A 468 -9.72 4.21 -15.28
N LEU A 469 -11.01 3.90 -15.17
CA LEU A 469 -12.09 4.50 -15.94
C LEU A 469 -12.97 5.34 -15.01
N TYR A 470 -13.10 6.62 -15.29
CA TYR A 470 -14.02 7.50 -14.59
C TYR A 470 -15.47 7.09 -14.87
N SER A 471 -16.30 6.93 -13.85
CA SER A 471 -17.62 6.33 -13.99
C SER A 471 -18.75 7.02 -13.23
N ASN A 472 -18.51 8.20 -12.64
CA ASN A 472 -19.55 8.96 -11.95
C ASN A 472 -20.60 9.47 -12.95
N LEU A 473 -21.82 8.90 -12.90
CA LEU A 473 -22.89 9.23 -13.81
C LEU A 473 -23.35 10.69 -13.67
N ALA A 474 -23.36 11.25 -12.46
CA ALA A 474 -23.82 12.62 -12.26
C ALA A 474 -22.95 13.65 -13.00
N THR A 475 -21.63 13.40 -13.03
CA THR A 475 -20.68 14.21 -13.79
C THR A 475 -20.75 13.91 -15.29
N LEU A 476 -20.72 12.63 -15.67
CA LEU A 476 -20.62 12.19 -17.07
C LEU A 476 -21.85 12.60 -17.90
N LYS A 477 -23.07 12.48 -17.35
CA LYS A 477 -24.31 12.83 -18.07
C LYS A 477 -24.42 14.33 -18.39
N ASN A 478 -23.72 15.16 -17.64
CA ASN A 478 -23.72 16.61 -17.84
C ASN A 478 -22.49 17.10 -18.62
N SER A 479 -21.60 16.19 -19.01
CA SER A 479 -20.38 16.50 -19.76
C SER A 479 -20.68 16.86 -21.21
N GLU A 480 -19.96 17.88 -21.74
CA GLU A 480 -20.01 18.20 -23.18
C GLU A 480 -19.40 17.08 -24.05
N ASN A 481 -18.67 16.15 -23.46
CA ASN A 481 -17.98 15.03 -24.13
C ASN A 481 -18.92 13.86 -24.49
N ASN A 482 -20.20 13.92 -24.16
CA ASN A 482 -21.20 12.89 -24.50
C ASN A 482 -20.84 11.48 -23.99
N ASN A 483 -20.11 11.38 -22.88
CA ASN A 483 -19.40 10.20 -22.44
C ASN A 483 -20.06 9.39 -21.31
N GLY A 484 -21.38 9.57 -21.10
CA GLY A 484 -22.15 8.86 -20.08
C GLY A 484 -22.13 7.33 -20.21
N ILE A 485 -21.75 6.79 -21.36
CA ILE A 485 -21.55 5.36 -21.55
C ILE A 485 -20.55 4.74 -20.57
N LEU A 486 -19.59 5.53 -20.08
CA LEU A 486 -18.63 5.08 -19.07
C LEU A 486 -19.26 4.71 -17.72
N ALA A 487 -20.46 5.20 -17.43
CA ALA A 487 -21.22 4.79 -16.25
C ALA A 487 -21.85 3.40 -16.38
N ILE A 488 -21.92 2.85 -17.61
CA ILE A 488 -22.50 1.53 -17.89
C ILE A 488 -21.45 0.45 -17.61
N GLN A 489 -21.75 -0.48 -16.72
CA GLN A 489 -20.83 -1.57 -16.33
C GLN A 489 -20.42 -2.41 -17.54
N GLU A 490 -21.38 -2.80 -18.37
CA GLU A 490 -21.15 -3.62 -19.57
C GLU A 490 -20.14 -3.01 -20.51
N PHE A 491 -20.12 -1.67 -20.66
CA PHE A 491 -19.12 -0.96 -21.46
C PHE A 491 -17.71 -1.12 -20.88
N ARG A 492 -17.58 -0.87 -19.59
CA ARG A 492 -16.29 -0.97 -18.92
C ARG A 492 -15.77 -2.41 -18.92
N HIS A 493 -16.64 -3.38 -18.65
CA HIS A 493 -16.29 -4.79 -18.70
C HIS A 493 -15.94 -5.25 -20.13
N ALA A 494 -16.66 -4.80 -21.13
CA ALA A 494 -16.31 -5.05 -22.54
C ALA A 494 -14.91 -4.54 -22.85
N PHE A 495 -14.59 -3.32 -22.39
CA PHE A 495 -13.28 -2.74 -22.62
C PHE A 495 -12.18 -3.54 -21.93
N ASN A 496 -12.37 -3.96 -20.68
CA ASN A 496 -11.46 -4.83 -19.94
C ASN A 496 -11.17 -6.14 -20.70
N LEU A 497 -12.23 -6.83 -21.12
CA LEU A 497 -12.14 -8.11 -21.84
C LEU A 497 -11.46 -8.01 -23.21
N ALA A 498 -11.45 -6.83 -23.83
CA ALA A 498 -10.83 -6.58 -25.13
C ALA A 498 -9.33 -6.24 -25.05
N LEU A 499 -8.80 -5.97 -23.86
CA LEU A 499 -7.39 -5.62 -23.67
C LEU A 499 -6.52 -6.88 -23.65
N ASN A 500 -5.68 -7.04 -24.68
CA ASN A 500 -4.71 -8.14 -24.74
C ASN A 500 -3.45 -7.79 -23.94
N ARG A 501 -3.37 -8.30 -22.75
CA ARG A 501 -2.30 -7.99 -21.80
C ARG A 501 -0.92 -8.41 -22.26
N SER A 502 -0.82 -9.54 -22.95
CA SER A 502 0.46 -9.99 -23.53
C SER A 502 0.95 -9.04 -24.61
N ASP A 503 0.05 -8.55 -25.47
CA ASP A 503 0.35 -7.56 -26.50
C ASP A 503 0.74 -6.21 -25.90
N ILE A 504 0.08 -5.82 -24.82
CA ILE A 504 0.40 -4.61 -24.03
C ILE A 504 1.80 -4.69 -23.43
N VAL A 505 2.16 -5.82 -22.79
CA VAL A 505 3.52 -6.04 -22.26
C VAL A 505 4.55 -5.94 -23.36
N GLU A 506 4.35 -6.66 -24.47
CA GLU A 506 5.30 -6.69 -25.58
C GLU A 506 5.54 -5.29 -26.18
N LYS A 507 4.49 -4.47 -26.28
CA LYS A 507 4.54 -3.17 -26.95
C LYS A 507 4.88 -1.99 -26.04
N ILE A 508 4.49 -2.06 -24.77
CA ILE A 508 4.55 -0.91 -23.86
C ILE A 508 5.60 -1.11 -22.75
N TRP A 509 5.79 -2.35 -22.25
CA TRP A 509 6.72 -2.68 -21.15
C TRP A 509 7.62 -3.88 -21.47
N PRO A 510 8.29 -3.94 -22.60
CA PRO A 510 9.13 -5.10 -22.94
C PRO A 510 10.25 -5.28 -21.92
N GLY A 511 10.36 -6.49 -21.35
CA GLY A 511 11.41 -6.86 -20.41
C GLY A 511 11.27 -6.29 -19.00
N SER A 512 10.22 -5.50 -18.69
CA SER A 512 10.04 -4.84 -17.41
C SER A 512 8.71 -5.13 -16.73
N ALA A 513 7.85 -5.95 -17.32
CA ALA A 513 6.58 -6.34 -16.72
C ALA A 513 6.10 -7.71 -17.24
N VAL A 514 5.13 -8.29 -16.53
CA VAL A 514 4.41 -9.49 -16.93
C VAL A 514 2.91 -9.21 -17.00
N PRO A 515 2.12 -9.93 -17.84
CA PRO A 515 0.68 -9.75 -17.89
C PRO A 515 0.02 -10.00 -16.54
N CYS A 516 -0.89 -9.12 -16.15
CA CYS A 516 -1.69 -9.27 -14.93
C CYS A 516 -3.19 -9.12 -15.24
N PHE A 517 -4.00 -10.01 -14.72
CA PHE A 517 -5.45 -10.01 -14.90
C PHE A 517 -6.24 -10.01 -13.58
N GLY A 518 -5.60 -10.30 -12.45
CA GLY A 518 -6.17 -10.13 -11.13
C GLY A 518 -6.01 -8.70 -10.62
N LEU A 519 -6.88 -8.26 -9.72
CA LEU A 519 -6.73 -6.98 -9.03
C LEU A 519 -5.49 -6.96 -8.18
N LEU A 520 -5.28 -8.06 -7.45
CA LEU A 520 -4.15 -8.24 -6.58
C LEU A 520 -3.13 -9.15 -7.27
N ASN A 521 -1.86 -8.78 -7.17
CA ASN A 521 -0.76 -9.63 -7.59
C ASN A 521 -0.81 -10.97 -6.83
N VAL A 522 -0.26 -12.02 -7.41
CA VAL A 522 -0.18 -13.33 -6.77
C VAL A 522 0.51 -13.27 -5.41
N ALA A 523 1.46 -12.38 -5.22
CA ALA A 523 2.12 -12.14 -3.93
C ALA A 523 1.15 -11.69 -2.83
N TYR A 524 0.07 -11.00 -3.17
CA TYR A 524 -0.95 -10.58 -2.20
C TYR A 524 -1.87 -11.71 -1.74
N TYR A 525 -1.87 -12.84 -2.44
CA TYR A 525 -2.62 -14.03 -2.10
C TYR A 525 -1.73 -15.09 -1.44
N TYR A 526 -0.90 -14.67 -0.50
CA TYR A 526 0.06 -15.53 0.18
C TYR A 526 -0.34 -15.76 1.64
N ASP A 527 -0.41 -17.02 2.07
CA ASP A 527 -0.59 -17.35 3.49
C ASP A 527 0.76 -17.29 4.20
N ILE A 528 1.06 -16.12 4.74
CA ILE A 528 2.34 -15.86 5.36
C ILE A 528 2.53 -16.56 6.71
N GLU A 529 1.44 -16.96 7.37
CA GLU A 529 1.51 -17.64 8.66
C GLU A 529 1.70 -19.15 8.49
N ASN A 530 1.00 -19.76 7.53
CA ASN A 530 0.99 -21.21 7.33
C ASN A 530 1.67 -21.64 6.02
N SER A 531 2.38 -20.75 5.34
CA SER A 531 2.91 -21.00 4.00
C SER A 531 3.74 -22.29 3.86
N PRO A 532 4.59 -22.70 4.81
CA PRO A 532 5.34 -23.94 4.69
C PRO A 532 4.50 -25.21 4.89
N GLU A 533 3.31 -25.06 5.47
CA GLU A 533 2.44 -26.18 5.85
C GLU A 533 1.32 -26.42 4.84
N LEU A 534 1.10 -25.47 3.92
CA LEU A 534 0.11 -25.61 2.86
C LEU A 534 0.71 -26.37 1.66
N GLU A 535 -0.12 -27.24 1.04
CA GLU A 535 0.26 -28.14 -0.07
C GLU A 535 0.90 -27.38 -1.25
N ASP A 536 0.54 -26.14 -1.48
CA ASP A 536 0.98 -25.29 -2.58
C ASP A 536 1.88 -24.11 -2.13
N GLY A 537 2.55 -24.26 -1.00
CA GLY A 537 3.49 -23.29 -0.47
C GLY A 537 2.85 -22.00 0.06
N GLY A 538 1.59 -22.05 0.50
CA GLY A 538 0.90 -20.93 1.12
C GLY A 538 0.31 -19.91 0.15
N GLN A 539 0.31 -20.20 -1.14
CA GLN A 539 -0.24 -19.29 -2.15
C GLN A 539 -1.76 -19.39 -2.19
N TYR A 540 -2.46 -18.47 -1.56
CA TYR A 540 -3.94 -18.40 -1.60
C TYR A 540 -4.50 -18.35 -3.02
N ARG A 541 -3.76 -17.77 -3.99
CA ARG A 541 -4.15 -17.75 -5.40
C ARG A 541 -4.27 -19.16 -5.99
N ASN A 542 -3.58 -20.15 -5.44
CA ASN A 542 -3.69 -21.54 -5.86
C ASN A 542 -4.95 -22.23 -5.31
N ALA A 543 -5.57 -21.68 -4.28
CA ALA A 543 -6.85 -22.21 -3.79
C ALA A 543 -7.93 -22.18 -4.87
N THR A 544 -8.72 -23.25 -4.97
CA THR A 544 -9.75 -23.40 -5.98
C THR A 544 -10.71 -22.21 -6.02
N VAL A 545 -11.19 -21.76 -4.87
CA VAL A 545 -12.14 -20.62 -4.77
C VAL A 545 -11.55 -19.31 -5.31
N ALA A 546 -10.25 -19.05 -5.08
CA ALA A 546 -9.60 -17.85 -5.59
C ALA A 546 -9.44 -17.85 -7.11
N LYS A 547 -9.20 -19.02 -7.71
CA LYS A 547 -9.16 -19.20 -9.17
C LYS A 547 -10.54 -19.06 -9.80
N GLU A 548 -11.54 -19.64 -9.17
CA GLU A 548 -12.92 -19.65 -9.68
C GLU A 548 -13.52 -18.25 -9.83
N GLY A 549 -13.30 -17.34 -8.88
CA GLY A 549 -13.78 -15.97 -8.97
C GLY A 549 -13.22 -15.24 -10.19
N ILE A 550 -11.92 -15.36 -10.42
CA ILE A 550 -11.27 -14.77 -11.61
C ILE A 550 -11.78 -15.41 -12.89
N LEU A 551 -11.92 -16.74 -12.95
CA LEU A 551 -12.43 -17.41 -14.13
C LEU A 551 -13.82 -16.89 -14.53
N ARG A 552 -14.75 -16.76 -13.53
CA ARG A 552 -16.08 -16.18 -13.77
C ARG A 552 -16.02 -14.72 -14.22
N ALA A 553 -15.09 -13.94 -13.70
CA ALA A 553 -14.94 -12.54 -14.09
C ALA A 553 -14.54 -12.38 -15.56
N TYR A 554 -13.76 -13.31 -16.09
CA TYR A 554 -13.34 -13.32 -17.51
C TYR A 554 -14.17 -14.23 -18.43
N GLY A 555 -15.34 -14.66 -17.96
CA GLY A 555 -16.35 -15.33 -18.79
C GLY A 555 -16.11 -16.82 -19.00
N PHE A 556 -15.45 -17.49 -18.05
CA PHE A 556 -15.52 -18.94 -17.96
C PHE A 556 -16.79 -19.35 -17.20
N GLU A 557 -17.48 -20.35 -17.72
CA GLU A 557 -18.69 -20.91 -17.12
C GLU A 557 -18.38 -22.30 -16.55
N GLN A 558 -18.81 -22.56 -15.32
CA GLN A 558 -18.67 -23.86 -14.68
C GLN A 558 -19.92 -24.71 -14.93
N GLY A 559 -19.71 -25.89 -15.51
CA GLY A 559 -20.79 -26.89 -15.67
C GLY A 559 -21.16 -27.56 -14.35
N ALA A 560 -22.29 -28.26 -14.35
CA ALA A 560 -22.77 -29.02 -13.18
C ALA A 560 -21.82 -30.17 -12.75
N ASP A 561 -20.90 -30.56 -13.60
CA ASP A 561 -19.84 -31.53 -13.35
C ASP A 561 -18.55 -30.90 -12.79
N GLY A 562 -18.58 -29.59 -12.53
CA GLY A 562 -17.42 -28.82 -12.02
C GLY A 562 -16.36 -28.46 -13.07
N LYS A 563 -16.62 -28.73 -14.36
CA LYS A 563 -15.73 -28.40 -15.46
C LYS A 563 -15.99 -27.00 -15.99
N TRP A 564 -14.93 -26.36 -16.49
CA TRP A 564 -14.98 -25.00 -17.00
C TRP A 564 -14.96 -24.94 -18.53
N THR A 565 -15.68 -23.97 -19.05
CA THR A 565 -15.77 -23.71 -20.51
C THR A 565 -15.70 -22.22 -20.80
N SER A 566 -14.96 -21.81 -21.84
CA SER A 566 -14.96 -20.46 -22.38
C SER A 566 -14.60 -20.51 -23.88
N GLY A 567 -15.53 -20.19 -24.75
CA GLY A 567 -15.36 -20.27 -26.19
C GLY A 567 -14.98 -21.69 -26.67
N SER A 568 -13.79 -21.85 -27.24
CA SER A 568 -13.27 -23.14 -27.72
C SER A 568 -12.59 -23.98 -26.61
N LEU A 569 -12.39 -23.43 -25.45
CA LEU A 569 -11.84 -24.11 -24.28
C LEU A 569 -13.00 -24.80 -23.55
N VAL A 570 -13.03 -26.11 -23.53
CA VAL A 570 -14.14 -26.92 -22.99
C VAL A 570 -13.64 -28.01 -22.05
N ASP A 571 -14.49 -28.37 -21.08
CA ASP A 571 -14.24 -29.48 -20.14
C ASP A 571 -12.94 -29.39 -19.32
N LEU A 572 -12.48 -28.18 -19.01
CA LEU A 572 -11.26 -27.95 -18.27
C LEU A 572 -11.47 -28.11 -16.76
N SER A 573 -10.48 -28.65 -16.05
CA SER A 573 -10.38 -28.47 -14.60
C SER A 573 -10.15 -27.01 -14.22
N THR A 574 -10.32 -26.64 -12.96
CA THR A 574 -10.07 -25.27 -12.48
C THR A 574 -8.63 -24.82 -12.80
N ASP A 575 -7.65 -25.69 -12.58
CA ASP A 575 -6.24 -25.38 -12.85
C ASP A 575 -5.92 -25.25 -14.34
N GLU A 576 -6.48 -26.14 -15.19
CA GLU A 576 -6.32 -26.03 -16.63
C GLU A 576 -6.96 -24.74 -17.17
N ALA A 577 -8.17 -24.39 -16.69
CA ALA A 577 -8.87 -23.17 -17.06
C ALA A 577 -8.08 -21.92 -16.61
N TYR A 578 -7.58 -21.92 -15.37
CA TYR A 578 -6.79 -20.82 -14.84
C TYR A 578 -5.46 -20.65 -15.58
N SER A 579 -4.79 -21.75 -15.93
CA SER A 579 -3.55 -21.72 -16.72
C SER A 579 -3.79 -21.23 -18.15
N ALA A 580 -4.99 -21.45 -18.70
CA ALA A 580 -5.38 -20.95 -20.02
C ALA A 580 -5.89 -19.50 -20.01
N LEU A 581 -6.05 -18.91 -18.83
CA LEU A 581 -6.58 -17.55 -18.66
C LEU A 581 -5.56 -16.51 -19.15
N THR A 582 -6.00 -15.60 -20.01
CA THR A 582 -5.19 -14.48 -20.50
C THR A 582 -5.77 -13.11 -20.14
N GLY A 583 -6.96 -13.08 -19.56
CA GLY A 583 -7.74 -11.86 -19.35
C GLY A 583 -8.30 -11.25 -20.64
N TYR A 584 -8.04 -11.86 -21.82
CA TYR A 584 -8.49 -11.41 -23.13
C TYR A 584 -9.59 -12.34 -23.68
N ASN A 585 -10.80 -11.79 -23.82
CA ASN A 585 -11.95 -12.53 -24.33
C ASN A 585 -12.74 -11.66 -25.33
N PRO A 586 -12.27 -11.54 -26.59
CA PRO A 586 -12.84 -10.60 -27.57
C PRO A 586 -14.27 -10.93 -27.96
N GLU A 587 -14.72 -12.18 -27.89
CA GLU A 587 -16.10 -12.58 -28.23
C GLU A 587 -17.08 -12.14 -27.13
N LEU A 588 -16.73 -12.38 -25.86
CA LEU A 588 -17.53 -11.88 -24.73
C LEU A 588 -17.49 -10.34 -24.69
N ALA A 589 -16.33 -9.74 -24.99
CA ALA A 589 -16.18 -8.29 -25.05
C ALA A 589 -17.17 -7.65 -26.04
N LYS A 590 -17.30 -8.21 -27.24
CA LYS A 590 -18.28 -7.75 -28.24
C LYS A 590 -19.72 -7.91 -27.77
N THR A 591 -20.03 -9.04 -27.10
CA THR A 591 -21.35 -9.26 -26.52
C THR A 591 -21.68 -8.19 -25.47
N LYS A 592 -20.76 -7.94 -24.55
CA LYS A 592 -20.90 -6.92 -23.50
C LYS A 592 -20.96 -5.49 -24.08
N MET A 593 -20.20 -5.20 -25.14
CA MET A 593 -20.29 -3.91 -25.83
C MET A 593 -21.68 -3.72 -26.45
N GLN A 594 -22.25 -4.75 -27.08
CA GLN A 594 -23.61 -4.64 -27.64
C GLN A 594 -24.64 -4.43 -26.54
N GLU A 595 -24.55 -5.15 -25.40
CA GLU A 595 -25.40 -4.94 -24.23
C GLU A 595 -25.32 -3.48 -23.75
N ALA A 596 -24.11 -2.93 -23.62
CA ALA A 596 -23.90 -1.54 -23.22
C ALA A 596 -24.53 -0.53 -24.19
N ILE A 597 -24.39 -0.77 -25.49
CA ILE A 597 -25.00 0.05 -26.54
C ILE A 597 -26.53 -0.01 -26.46
N ASP A 598 -27.09 -1.19 -26.25
CA ASP A 598 -28.54 -1.36 -26.10
C ASP A 598 -29.09 -0.62 -24.87
N ILE A 599 -28.37 -0.67 -23.74
CA ILE A 599 -28.70 0.10 -22.52
C ILE A 599 -28.65 1.60 -22.80
N LEU A 600 -27.58 2.09 -23.41
CA LEU A 600 -27.39 3.51 -23.76
C LEU A 600 -28.51 4.03 -24.64
N LEU A 601 -28.84 3.28 -25.72
CA LEU A 601 -29.85 3.68 -26.69
C LEU A 601 -31.28 3.58 -26.14
N ALA A 602 -31.50 2.69 -25.16
CA ALA A 602 -32.78 2.59 -24.48
C ALA A 602 -33.01 3.71 -23.47
N ASN A 603 -31.94 4.28 -22.90
CA ASN A 603 -32.01 5.28 -21.82
C ASN A 603 -31.10 6.50 -22.10
N PRO A 604 -31.20 7.15 -23.26
CA PRO A 604 -30.24 8.21 -23.65
C PRO A 604 -30.29 9.42 -22.72
N GLU A 605 -31.43 9.79 -22.14
CA GLU A 605 -31.55 10.90 -21.21
C GLU A 605 -30.90 10.60 -19.86
N GLU A 606 -30.96 9.34 -19.41
CA GLU A 606 -30.33 8.92 -18.16
C GLU A 606 -28.79 9.09 -18.22
N TYR A 607 -28.20 8.74 -19.36
CA TYR A 607 -26.75 8.81 -19.58
C TYR A 607 -26.29 10.11 -20.27
N GLY A 608 -27.19 11.05 -20.50
CA GLY A 608 -26.89 12.31 -21.21
C GLY A 608 -26.39 12.11 -22.64
N TYR A 609 -26.82 11.04 -23.30
CA TYR A 609 -26.35 10.67 -24.64
C TYR A 609 -27.07 11.43 -25.76
N ASP A 610 -26.30 12.11 -26.61
CA ASP A 610 -26.74 12.78 -27.83
C ASP A 610 -26.23 12.01 -29.07
N ALA A 611 -27.11 11.32 -29.77
CA ALA A 611 -26.76 10.52 -30.96
C ALA A 611 -26.18 11.35 -32.15
N THR A 612 -26.27 12.69 -32.09
CA THR A 612 -25.72 13.59 -33.13
C THR A 612 -24.26 13.95 -32.86
N LYS A 613 -23.69 13.62 -31.70
CA LYS A 613 -22.30 13.88 -31.29
C LYS A 613 -21.51 12.60 -31.18
N ASN A 614 -20.20 12.69 -31.37
CA ASN A 614 -19.29 11.64 -30.97
C ASN A 614 -19.15 11.58 -29.45
N ILE A 615 -18.77 10.43 -28.94
CA ILE A 615 -18.40 10.21 -27.53
C ILE A 615 -16.90 10.49 -27.44
N THR A 616 -16.50 11.39 -26.55
CA THR A 616 -15.07 11.69 -26.32
C THR A 616 -14.61 11.15 -24.99
N LEU A 617 -13.56 10.36 -25.01
CA LEU A 617 -12.90 9.83 -23.81
C LEU A 617 -11.53 10.48 -23.66
N GLY A 618 -11.40 11.39 -22.70
CA GLY A 618 -10.14 12.07 -22.43
C GLY A 618 -9.14 11.13 -21.75
N TYR A 619 -7.98 10.91 -22.37
CA TYR A 619 -6.85 10.19 -21.80
C TYR A 619 -5.86 11.17 -21.18
N GLY A 620 -5.81 11.20 -19.83
CA GLY A 620 -4.97 12.12 -19.06
C GLY A 620 -3.55 11.60 -18.84
N SER A 621 -2.55 12.48 -18.97
CA SER A 621 -1.15 12.18 -18.68
C SER A 621 -0.42 13.37 -18.06
N SER A 622 0.62 13.07 -17.25
CA SER A 622 1.51 14.09 -16.67
C SER A 622 2.53 14.63 -17.69
N VAL A 623 2.80 13.89 -18.74
CA VAL A 623 3.80 14.24 -19.77
C VAL A 623 3.24 14.05 -21.18
N ASP A 624 3.72 14.86 -22.10
CA ASP A 624 3.43 14.75 -23.53
C ASP A 624 4.63 14.10 -24.24
N ASP A 625 4.58 12.78 -24.39
CA ASP A 625 5.59 12.01 -25.10
C ASP A 625 4.99 10.98 -26.07
N ASP A 626 5.84 10.42 -26.93
CA ASP A 626 5.42 9.46 -27.94
C ASP A 626 4.85 8.15 -27.32
N LYS A 627 5.31 7.78 -26.13
CA LYS A 627 4.85 6.59 -25.41
C LYS A 627 3.40 6.74 -24.95
N GLN A 628 3.06 7.92 -24.39
CA GLN A 628 1.70 8.21 -23.97
C GLN A 628 0.74 8.32 -25.16
N ARG A 629 1.18 8.94 -26.25
CA ARG A 629 0.39 9.01 -27.50
C ARG A 629 0.18 7.63 -28.10
N PHE A 630 1.20 6.76 -28.05
CA PHE A 630 1.06 5.38 -28.49
C PHE A 630 0.00 4.62 -27.66
N ARG A 631 -0.02 4.80 -26.34
CA ARG A 631 -1.03 4.21 -25.46
C ARG A 631 -2.44 4.67 -25.80
N ALA A 632 -2.65 5.97 -25.99
CA ALA A 632 -3.94 6.52 -26.39
C ALA A 632 -4.42 5.93 -27.74
N ASN A 633 -3.54 5.83 -28.74
CA ASN A 633 -3.84 5.21 -30.02
C ASN A 633 -4.17 3.72 -29.89
N TYR A 634 -3.46 2.98 -29.05
CA TYR A 634 -3.75 1.57 -28.76
C TYR A 634 -5.16 1.39 -28.18
N LEU A 635 -5.57 2.25 -27.24
CA LEU A 635 -6.92 2.21 -26.66
C LEU A 635 -8.00 2.57 -27.70
N GLN A 636 -7.70 3.51 -28.62
CA GLN A 636 -8.58 3.82 -29.74
C GLN A 636 -8.80 2.60 -30.64
N ASP A 637 -7.71 1.92 -31.06
CA ASP A 637 -7.78 0.73 -31.88
C ASP A 637 -8.62 -0.39 -31.26
N VAL A 638 -8.52 -0.55 -29.93
CA VAL A 638 -9.33 -1.52 -29.16
C VAL A 638 -10.81 -1.15 -29.21
N LEU A 639 -11.16 0.12 -28.99
CA LEU A 639 -12.56 0.58 -29.05
C LEU A 639 -13.15 0.50 -30.46
N ASP A 640 -12.39 0.85 -31.48
CA ASP A 640 -12.81 0.71 -32.89
C ASP A 640 -13.13 -0.75 -33.22
N GLY A 641 -12.27 -1.69 -32.77
CA GLY A 641 -12.52 -3.13 -32.92
C GLY A 641 -13.75 -3.64 -32.17
N LEU A 642 -14.08 -3.05 -31.01
CA LEU A 642 -15.27 -3.39 -30.23
C LEU A 642 -16.58 -2.85 -30.83
N THR A 643 -16.52 -1.66 -31.40
CA THR A 643 -17.71 -0.96 -31.92
C THR A 643 -17.98 -1.24 -33.37
N ALA A 644 -17.05 -1.90 -34.08
CA ALA A 644 -17.21 -2.25 -35.50
C ALA A 644 -18.50 -3.02 -35.79
N GLY A 645 -19.33 -2.54 -36.73
CA GLY A 645 -20.62 -3.11 -37.09
C GLY A 645 -21.77 -2.80 -36.09
N THR A 646 -21.54 -1.95 -35.10
CA THR A 646 -22.57 -1.52 -34.11
C THR A 646 -23.10 -0.10 -34.41
N ALA A 647 -24.07 0.36 -33.64
CA ALA A 647 -24.59 1.73 -33.72
C ALA A 647 -23.56 2.80 -33.29
N LEU A 648 -22.47 2.42 -32.66
CA LEU A 648 -21.38 3.30 -32.23
C LEU A 648 -20.09 3.16 -33.06
N GLU A 649 -20.16 2.48 -34.24
CA GLU A 649 -19.04 2.42 -35.17
C GLU A 649 -18.60 3.85 -35.56
N ASP A 650 -17.30 4.13 -35.47
CA ASP A 650 -16.66 5.42 -35.71
C ASP A 650 -17.22 6.60 -34.88
N LYS A 651 -17.79 6.33 -33.68
CA LYS A 651 -18.39 7.34 -32.84
C LYS A 651 -17.71 7.51 -31.46
N ILE A 652 -16.67 6.78 -31.16
CA ILE A 652 -15.92 6.92 -29.92
C ILE A 652 -14.51 7.40 -30.22
N ASP A 653 -14.13 8.54 -29.68
CA ASP A 653 -12.83 9.16 -29.87
C ASP A 653 -12.05 9.15 -28.55
N VAL A 654 -10.85 8.54 -28.50
CA VAL A 654 -9.90 8.67 -27.38
C VAL A 654 -9.01 9.89 -27.64
N VAL A 655 -9.13 10.91 -26.80
CA VAL A 655 -8.39 12.17 -26.96
C VAL A 655 -7.30 12.26 -25.90
N PHE A 656 -6.05 12.28 -26.34
CA PHE A 656 -4.90 12.46 -25.46
C PHE A 656 -4.82 13.89 -24.93
N ASP A 657 -4.68 14.04 -23.62
CA ASP A 657 -4.57 15.34 -22.93
C ASP A 657 -3.47 15.30 -21.85
N ALA A 658 -2.42 16.07 -22.06
CA ALA A 658 -1.34 16.29 -21.11
C ALA A 658 -1.36 17.72 -20.52
N SER A 659 -2.42 18.51 -20.77
CA SER A 659 -2.49 19.92 -20.38
C SER A 659 -2.48 20.14 -18.87
N ALA A 660 -2.96 19.16 -18.10
CA ALA A 660 -2.96 19.20 -16.64
C ALA A 660 -1.56 18.99 -16.02
N GLY A 661 -0.57 18.46 -16.79
CA GLY A 661 0.77 18.22 -16.31
C GLY A 661 0.79 17.40 -15.01
N SER A 662 1.45 17.89 -13.96
CA SER A 662 1.50 17.24 -12.65
C SER A 662 0.15 17.09 -11.94
N GLN A 663 -0.90 17.77 -12.42
CA GLN A 663 -2.27 17.65 -11.89
C GLN A 663 -3.13 16.63 -12.65
N TRP A 664 -2.56 15.79 -13.49
CA TRP A 664 -3.28 14.82 -14.31
C TRP A 664 -4.17 13.86 -13.49
N ALA A 665 -3.71 13.46 -12.31
CA ALA A 665 -4.48 12.61 -11.42
C ALA A 665 -5.70 13.35 -10.83
N GLU A 666 -5.59 14.64 -10.54
CA GLU A 666 -6.71 15.48 -10.13
C GLU A 666 -7.68 15.72 -11.29
N ALA A 667 -7.18 15.93 -12.51
CA ALA A 667 -8.02 16.03 -13.70
C ALA A 667 -8.84 14.75 -13.94
N PHE A 668 -8.26 13.58 -13.68
CA PHE A 668 -9.00 12.32 -13.71
C PHE A 668 -10.02 12.26 -12.57
N ARG A 669 -9.63 12.58 -11.36
CA ARG A 669 -10.48 12.51 -10.16
C ARG A 669 -11.71 13.41 -10.24
N THR A 670 -11.61 14.55 -10.91
CA THR A 670 -12.72 15.47 -11.13
C THR A 670 -13.52 15.19 -12.41
N GLY A 671 -13.11 14.19 -13.19
CA GLY A 671 -13.75 13.82 -14.47
C GLY A 671 -13.42 14.74 -15.64
N ALA A 672 -12.43 15.63 -15.51
CA ALA A 672 -11.94 16.43 -16.63
C ALA A 672 -11.27 15.51 -17.69
N THR A 673 -10.60 14.46 -17.28
CA THR A 673 -10.21 13.32 -18.12
C THR A 673 -10.85 12.04 -17.61
N GLN A 674 -11.06 11.03 -18.46
CA GLN A 674 -11.86 9.84 -18.12
C GLN A 674 -11.07 8.55 -18.15
N ILE A 675 -9.88 8.55 -18.70
CA ILE A 675 -8.96 7.42 -18.71
C ILE A 675 -7.67 7.84 -18.01
N GLY A 676 -7.35 7.22 -16.88
CA GLY A 676 -6.06 7.32 -16.21
C GLY A 676 -5.24 6.06 -16.46
N PHE A 677 -4.20 6.14 -17.29
CA PHE A 677 -3.36 5.00 -17.63
C PHE A 677 -2.02 5.05 -16.88
N GLY A 678 -1.59 3.91 -16.35
CA GLY A 678 -0.36 3.80 -15.56
C GLY A 678 -0.56 4.01 -14.07
N TYR A 679 -1.81 3.97 -13.61
CA TYR A 679 -2.08 3.85 -12.19
C TYR A 679 -1.50 2.53 -11.67
N GLY A 680 -0.67 2.62 -10.66
CA GLY A 680 -0.09 1.48 -9.97
C GLY A 680 -0.74 1.25 -8.62
N PHE A 681 -0.79 0.01 -8.23
CA PHE A 681 -1.09 -0.40 -6.87
C PHE A 681 0.09 -1.25 -6.38
N SER A 682 0.85 -0.74 -5.44
CA SER A 682 1.83 -1.50 -4.70
C SER A 682 1.48 -1.34 -3.23
N GLY A 683 0.86 -2.34 -2.70
CA GLY A 683 0.42 -2.33 -1.33
C GLY A 683 1.30 -3.22 -0.47
N ASN A 684 0.94 -3.23 0.79
CA ASN A 684 1.47 -4.15 1.74
C ASN A 684 1.03 -5.56 1.34
N ALA A 685 1.95 -6.30 0.76
CA ALA A 685 1.68 -7.44 -0.10
C ALA A 685 1.14 -8.67 0.61
N PHE A 686 0.96 -8.65 1.93
CA PHE A 686 0.86 -9.89 2.66
C PHE A 686 -0.44 -10.05 3.44
N ASN A 687 -1.36 -9.11 3.30
CA ASN A 687 -2.72 -9.23 3.82
C ASN A 687 -3.76 -8.91 2.73
N PRO A 688 -4.12 -9.86 1.88
CA PRO A 688 -5.07 -9.63 0.79
C PRO A 688 -6.46 -9.23 1.29
N PHE A 689 -6.81 -9.64 2.50
CA PHE A 689 -8.10 -9.33 3.11
C PHE A 689 -8.24 -7.85 3.49
N ASP A 690 -7.13 -7.21 3.84
CA ASP A 690 -7.05 -5.78 4.13
C ASP A 690 -6.90 -4.96 2.84
N ILE A 691 -5.95 -5.33 1.99
CA ILE A 691 -5.60 -4.63 0.75
C ILE A 691 -6.78 -4.48 -0.21
N ILE A 692 -7.71 -5.44 -0.25
CA ILE A 692 -8.91 -5.34 -1.09
C ILE A 692 -9.74 -4.09 -0.77
N GLY A 693 -9.59 -3.52 0.43
CA GLY A 693 -10.21 -2.27 0.85
C GLY A 693 -9.95 -1.12 -0.10
N ALA A 694 -8.73 -1.03 -0.66
CA ALA A 694 -8.37 -0.04 -1.67
C ALA A 694 -9.30 -0.04 -2.90
N PHE A 695 -10.02 -1.13 -3.14
CA PHE A 695 -10.93 -1.30 -4.27
C PHE A 695 -12.41 -1.32 -3.88
N VAL A 696 -12.75 -1.60 -2.62
CA VAL A 696 -14.14 -1.83 -2.21
C VAL A 696 -14.61 -0.96 -1.04
N ASN A 697 -13.71 -0.26 -0.38
CA ASN A 697 -14.04 0.67 0.69
C ASN A 697 -13.79 2.13 0.23
N PRO A 698 -14.83 2.95 0.02
CA PRO A 698 -14.66 4.34 -0.42
C PRO A 698 -13.94 5.23 0.61
N ASP A 699 -13.91 4.82 1.88
CA ASP A 699 -13.23 5.55 2.95
C ASP A 699 -11.76 5.15 3.10
N ASP A 700 -11.30 4.15 2.34
CA ASP A 700 -9.89 3.73 2.33
C ASP A 700 -9.02 4.82 1.71
N SER A 701 -7.93 5.15 2.39
CA SER A 701 -6.98 6.18 1.94
C SER A 701 -6.27 5.84 0.62
N LEU A 702 -6.25 4.56 0.25
CA LEU A 702 -5.74 4.05 -1.02
C LEU A 702 -6.85 3.81 -2.05
N ASN A 703 -8.08 4.26 -1.78
CA ASN A 703 -9.22 4.00 -2.65
C ASN A 703 -8.99 4.62 -4.03
N TYR A 704 -8.85 3.74 -5.03
CA TYR A 704 -8.74 4.10 -6.45
C TYR A 704 -10.11 4.27 -7.11
N HIS A 705 -11.20 3.94 -6.39
CA HIS A 705 -12.57 3.98 -6.89
C HIS A 705 -13.33 5.19 -6.36
N MET A 706 -12.74 6.35 -6.42
CA MET A 706 -13.27 7.60 -5.85
C MET A 706 -14.73 7.92 -6.16
N TYR A 707 -15.34 7.18 -7.08
CA TYR A 707 -16.73 7.39 -7.49
C TYR A 707 -17.51 6.06 -7.55
N TRP A 708 -16.99 5.01 -6.91
CA TRP A 708 -17.73 3.77 -6.79
C TRP A 708 -18.57 3.79 -5.53
N ASP A 709 -19.88 3.83 -5.72
CA ASP A 709 -20.84 3.78 -4.60
C ASP A 709 -20.97 2.34 -4.12
N THR A 710 -19.96 1.84 -3.40
CA THR A 710 -19.96 0.48 -2.86
C THR A 710 -21.06 0.23 -1.82
N PRO A 711 -21.50 1.22 -1.01
CA PRO A 711 -22.65 1.03 -0.14
C PRO A 711 -23.99 0.76 -0.86
N SER A 712 -24.10 1.15 -2.13
CA SER A 712 -25.30 0.87 -2.94
C SER A 712 -25.26 -0.47 -3.70
N ILE A 713 -24.14 -1.20 -3.66
CA ILE A 713 -23.96 -2.49 -4.33
C ILE A 713 -24.04 -3.61 -3.31
N ASP A 714 -25.11 -4.42 -3.40
CA ASP A 714 -25.28 -5.59 -2.56
C ASP A 714 -24.66 -6.84 -3.19
N MET A 715 -23.99 -7.61 -2.35
CA MET A 715 -23.46 -8.92 -2.69
C MET A 715 -24.08 -9.98 -1.80
N THR A 716 -24.47 -11.12 -2.39
CA THR A 716 -25.07 -12.25 -1.68
C THR A 716 -24.14 -13.46 -1.73
N LEU A 717 -23.75 -13.99 -0.58
CA LEU A 717 -22.97 -15.21 -0.48
C LEU A 717 -23.65 -16.20 0.48
N THR A 718 -23.47 -17.49 0.22
CA THR A 718 -23.77 -18.55 1.17
C THR A 718 -22.48 -18.97 1.84
N MET A 719 -22.37 -18.71 3.13
CA MET A 719 -21.14 -19.01 3.89
C MET A 719 -20.95 -20.52 4.02
N PRO A 720 -19.70 -21.02 3.99
CA PRO A 720 -19.41 -22.42 4.25
C PRO A 720 -19.90 -22.87 5.63
N GLU A 721 -20.23 -24.16 5.76
CA GLU A 721 -20.52 -24.76 7.06
C GLU A 721 -19.25 -24.75 7.93
N GLY A 722 -19.39 -24.53 9.23
CA GLY A 722 -18.25 -24.49 10.16
C GLY A 722 -18.64 -24.04 11.56
N ASP A 723 -17.64 -23.90 12.42
CA ASP A 723 -17.80 -23.41 13.80
C ASP A 723 -17.34 -21.93 13.85
N TYR A 724 -18.11 -21.06 13.21
CA TYR A 724 -17.92 -19.60 13.21
C TYR A 724 -19.24 -18.87 12.97
N GLU A 725 -19.30 -17.59 13.25
CA GLU A 725 -20.53 -16.80 13.12
C GLU A 725 -20.99 -16.72 11.66
N GLY A 726 -22.27 -16.97 11.41
CA GLY A 726 -22.86 -16.93 10.07
C GLY A 726 -22.60 -18.17 9.20
N ALA A 727 -21.92 -19.21 9.71
CA ALA A 727 -21.68 -20.45 8.98
C ALA A 727 -22.98 -21.07 8.46
N GLY A 728 -23.02 -21.48 7.18
CA GLY A 728 -24.17 -22.03 6.50
C GLY A 728 -25.28 -21.02 6.17
N GLU A 729 -25.17 -19.77 6.58
CA GLU A 729 -26.18 -18.73 6.28
C GLU A 729 -25.99 -18.18 4.85
N THR A 730 -27.10 -17.82 4.19
CA THR A 730 -27.09 -17.00 2.99
C THR A 730 -27.27 -15.54 3.41
N ILE A 731 -26.24 -14.72 3.21
CA ILE A 731 -26.15 -13.35 3.71
C ILE A 731 -26.11 -12.40 2.52
N THR A 732 -26.90 -11.33 2.59
CA THR A 732 -26.87 -10.21 1.64
C THR A 732 -26.54 -8.93 2.39
N MET A 733 -25.49 -8.25 1.98
CA MET A 733 -25.10 -6.94 2.51
C MET A 733 -24.28 -6.17 1.47
N SER A 734 -24.07 -4.88 1.72
CA SER A 734 -23.24 -4.06 0.82
C SER A 734 -21.82 -4.59 0.71
N VAL A 735 -21.17 -4.32 -0.42
CA VAL A 735 -19.78 -4.69 -0.68
C VAL A 735 -18.86 -4.15 0.41
N GLN A 736 -19.06 -2.91 0.84
CA GLN A 736 -18.28 -2.31 1.94
C GLN A 736 -18.47 -3.06 3.26
N ASN A 737 -19.69 -3.48 3.60
CA ASN A 737 -19.94 -4.25 4.83
C ASN A 737 -19.31 -5.65 4.78
N TRP A 738 -19.24 -6.30 3.62
CA TRP A 738 -18.49 -7.53 3.46
C TRP A 738 -17.01 -7.35 3.80
N TYR A 739 -16.41 -6.24 3.34
CA TYR A 739 -15.03 -5.87 3.67
C TYR A 739 -14.84 -5.62 5.18
N PHE A 740 -15.76 -4.88 5.81
CA PHE A 740 -15.67 -4.61 7.24
C PHE A 740 -15.75 -5.88 8.08
N CYS A 741 -16.70 -6.79 7.77
CA CYS A 741 -16.81 -8.07 8.46
C CYS A 741 -15.54 -8.94 8.26
N LEU A 742 -15.00 -8.95 7.03
CA LEU A 742 -13.80 -9.72 6.68
C LEU A 742 -12.57 -9.32 7.51
N ASN A 743 -12.50 -8.05 7.92
CA ASN A 743 -11.39 -7.46 8.68
C ASN A 743 -11.72 -7.17 10.15
N GLY A 744 -12.89 -7.60 10.65
CA GLY A 744 -13.30 -7.33 12.02
C GLY A 744 -13.55 -5.86 12.34
N LEU A 745 -13.83 -5.04 11.30
CA LEU A 745 -14.13 -3.61 11.42
C LEU A 745 -15.64 -3.34 11.50
N ALA A 746 -16.47 -4.38 11.36
CA ALA A 746 -17.91 -4.25 11.41
C ALA A 746 -18.37 -3.89 12.83
N THR A 747 -19.27 -2.92 12.91
CA THR A 747 -19.90 -2.49 14.16
C THR A 747 -21.42 -2.60 14.04
N THR A 748 -22.14 -2.51 15.16
CA THR A 748 -23.62 -2.48 15.14
C THR A 748 -24.18 -1.23 14.43
N GLU A 749 -23.36 -0.21 14.25
CA GLU A 749 -23.73 1.05 13.61
C GLU A 749 -23.70 0.94 12.08
N ASN A 750 -22.78 0.17 11.52
CA ASN A 750 -22.62 0.10 10.07
C ASN A 750 -23.34 -1.09 9.41
N GLN A 751 -24.05 -1.93 10.17
CA GLN A 751 -24.92 -2.97 9.63
C GLN A 751 -25.91 -3.54 10.67
N PRO A 752 -27.05 -4.13 10.21
CA PRO A 752 -28.08 -4.68 11.10
C PRO A 752 -27.63 -5.87 11.94
N LYS A 753 -26.65 -6.64 11.47
CA LYS A 753 -26.02 -7.75 12.17
C LYS A 753 -24.52 -7.68 11.99
N THR A 754 -23.80 -7.62 13.09
CA THR A 754 -22.34 -7.60 13.10
C THR A 754 -21.81 -9.02 12.98
N TYR A 755 -20.97 -9.26 11.98
CA TYR A 755 -20.15 -10.46 11.86
C TYR A 755 -18.68 -10.09 12.03
N ASN A 756 -17.91 -10.94 12.66
CA ASN A 756 -16.46 -10.83 12.70
C ASN A 756 -15.85 -12.06 12.02
N TRP A 757 -15.25 -11.86 10.86
CA TRP A 757 -14.55 -12.91 10.10
C TRP A 757 -13.06 -12.59 9.93
N ALA A 758 -12.51 -11.78 10.80
CA ALA A 758 -11.08 -11.54 10.84
C ALA A 758 -10.31 -12.83 11.14
N GLU A 759 -9.01 -12.76 11.04
CA GLU A 759 -8.12 -13.87 11.40
C GLU A 759 -8.37 -14.33 12.84
N GLY A 760 -8.47 -15.67 13.03
CA GLY A 760 -8.82 -16.27 14.32
C GLY A 760 -10.31 -16.38 14.61
N PHE A 761 -11.20 -15.70 13.85
CA PHE A 761 -12.66 -15.72 14.05
C PHE A 761 -13.40 -16.50 12.97
N ALA A 762 -12.84 -16.64 11.79
CA ALA A 762 -13.37 -17.48 10.72
C ALA A 762 -12.24 -18.26 10.04
N PRO A 763 -12.56 -19.48 9.52
CA PRO A 763 -11.55 -20.27 8.80
C PRO A 763 -11.14 -19.58 7.50
N VAL A 764 -9.89 -19.79 7.09
CA VAL A 764 -9.30 -19.16 5.90
C VAL A 764 -10.13 -19.42 4.63
N GLU A 765 -10.76 -20.58 4.49
CA GLU A 765 -11.60 -20.91 3.35
C GLU A 765 -12.83 -20.00 3.22
N ALA A 766 -13.47 -19.65 4.34
CA ALA A 766 -14.58 -18.70 4.35
C ALA A 766 -14.11 -17.29 3.99
N ARG A 767 -12.97 -16.88 4.53
CA ARG A 767 -12.35 -15.59 4.23
C ARG A 767 -11.94 -15.47 2.77
N LEU A 768 -11.32 -16.53 2.20
CA LEU A 768 -10.95 -16.59 0.78
C LEU A 768 -12.16 -16.55 -0.14
N MET A 769 -13.29 -17.15 0.25
CA MET A 769 -14.52 -17.07 -0.51
C MET A 769 -15.04 -15.64 -0.61
N ILE A 770 -15.04 -14.90 0.49
CA ILE A 770 -15.44 -13.48 0.52
C ILE A 770 -14.48 -12.66 -0.36
N LEU A 771 -13.17 -12.81 -0.15
CA LEU A 771 -12.14 -12.11 -0.94
C LEU A 771 -12.30 -12.37 -2.43
N SER A 772 -12.49 -13.63 -2.82
CA SER A 772 -12.67 -14.03 -4.22
C SER A 772 -13.94 -13.41 -4.84
N ALA A 773 -15.03 -13.33 -4.08
CA ALA A 773 -16.27 -12.72 -4.54
C ALA A 773 -16.13 -11.19 -4.69
N LEU A 774 -15.44 -10.53 -3.77
CA LEU A 774 -15.13 -9.09 -3.86
C LEU A 774 -14.23 -8.80 -5.08
N GLU A 775 -13.22 -9.62 -5.32
CA GLU A 775 -12.35 -9.48 -6.49
C GLU A 775 -13.11 -9.72 -7.80
N GLU A 776 -13.91 -10.79 -7.88
CA GLU A 776 -14.76 -11.09 -9.05
C GLU A 776 -15.66 -9.91 -9.41
N LEU A 777 -16.36 -9.36 -8.41
CA LEU A 777 -17.27 -8.24 -8.60
C LEU A 777 -16.52 -7.00 -9.09
N THR A 778 -15.37 -6.68 -8.48
CA THR A 778 -14.58 -5.51 -8.84
C THR A 778 -14.01 -5.62 -10.26
N ILE A 779 -13.55 -6.81 -10.67
CA ILE A 779 -13.08 -7.03 -12.04
C ILE A 779 -14.24 -6.84 -13.05
N LYS A 780 -15.45 -7.33 -12.74
CA LYS A 780 -16.65 -7.13 -13.58
C LYS A 780 -17.08 -5.67 -13.64
N GLU A 781 -16.97 -4.93 -12.55
CA GLU A 781 -17.22 -3.49 -12.53
C GLU A 781 -16.22 -2.72 -13.42
N SER A 782 -14.98 -3.19 -13.52
CA SER A 782 -13.94 -2.69 -14.42
C SER A 782 -13.71 -1.18 -14.34
N ARG A 783 -13.79 -0.62 -13.16
CA ARG A 783 -13.41 0.78 -12.89
C ARG A 783 -11.89 0.89 -12.78
N SER A 784 -11.26 -0.11 -12.16
CA SER A 784 -9.83 -0.40 -12.25
C SER A 784 -9.60 -1.64 -13.10
N ILE A 785 -8.73 -1.52 -14.07
CA ILE A 785 -8.37 -2.59 -14.99
C ILE A 785 -6.87 -2.82 -14.87
N MET A 786 -6.46 -3.89 -14.15
CA MET A 786 -5.06 -4.25 -14.06
C MET A 786 -4.58 -4.89 -15.36
N LEU A 787 -3.43 -4.49 -15.83
CA LEU A 787 -2.89 -4.89 -17.13
C LEU A 787 -1.58 -5.64 -17.00
N VAL A 788 -0.72 -5.17 -16.10
CA VAL A 788 0.63 -5.71 -15.90
C VAL A 788 0.99 -5.75 -14.43
N ALA A 789 1.88 -6.67 -14.07
CA ALA A 789 2.59 -6.67 -12.81
C ALA A 789 4.08 -6.43 -13.07
N ASP A 790 4.78 -5.87 -12.10
CA ASP A 790 6.23 -5.76 -12.17
C ASP A 790 6.84 -7.14 -12.38
N GLY A 791 7.85 -7.26 -13.17
CA GLY A 791 8.51 -8.52 -13.52
C GLY A 791 9.88 -8.21 -14.12
N GLY A 792 10.50 -7.12 -13.66
CA GLY A 792 11.74 -6.60 -14.24
C GLY A 792 12.94 -7.47 -13.93
N GLY A 793 13.87 -7.53 -14.88
CA GLY A 793 15.20 -8.07 -14.67
C GLY A 793 16.16 -6.99 -14.18
N SER A 794 17.02 -7.34 -13.23
CA SER A 794 18.12 -6.51 -12.78
C SER A 794 19.43 -7.27 -12.85
N PHE A 795 20.51 -6.56 -13.17
CA PHE A 795 21.86 -7.11 -13.13
C PHE A 795 22.48 -6.92 -11.75
N LEU A 796 23.19 -7.92 -11.29
CA LEU A 796 24.24 -7.79 -10.28
C LEU A 796 25.57 -8.11 -10.92
N GLY A 797 26.53 -7.21 -10.81
CA GLY A 797 27.86 -7.35 -11.40
C GLY A 797 28.67 -8.48 -10.77
N ALA A 798 29.59 -9.05 -11.55
CA ALA A 798 30.40 -10.20 -11.12
C ALA A 798 31.21 -9.98 -9.83
N LYS A 799 31.36 -8.76 -9.35
CA LYS A 799 32.02 -8.43 -8.07
C LYS A 799 31.31 -9.02 -6.88
N PHE A 800 29.98 -9.16 -7.00
CA PHE A 800 29.11 -9.66 -5.95
C PHE A 800 28.23 -10.81 -6.46
N SER A 801 27.64 -11.54 -5.54
CA SER A 801 26.56 -12.48 -5.82
C SER A 801 25.43 -12.24 -4.82
N TYR A 802 24.20 -12.39 -5.28
CA TYR A 802 23.08 -12.52 -4.37
C TYR A 802 23.17 -13.84 -3.61
N PHE A 803 22.57 -13.85 -2.45
CA PHE A 803 22.58 -15.03 -1.58
C PHE A 803 21.69 -16.15 -2.16
N SER A 804 20.57 -15.79 -2.76
CA SER A 804 19.64 -16.71 -3.42
C SER A 804 19.53 -16.36 -4.91
N GLU A 805 19.41 -17.36 -5.76
CA GLU A 805 19.08 -17.22 -7.19
C GLU A 805 17.59 -16.97 -7.39
N ASP A 806 16.76 -17.56 -6.49
CA ASP A 806 15.32 -17.35 -6.45
C ASP A 806 14.96 -16.20 -5.50
N GLU A 807 13.95 -15.44 -5.88
CA GLU A 807 13.36 -14.43 -5.01
C GLU A 807 12.52 -15.08 -3.91
N HIS A 808 12.81 -14.76 -2.67
CA HIS A 808 12.06 -15.20 -1.50
C HIS A 808 11.16 -14.07 -0.96
N THR A 809 9.96 -14.43 -0.56
CA THR A 809 9.05 -13.52 0.14
C THR A 809 9.78 -12.90 1.35
N PHE A 810 9.65 -11.59 1.55
CA PHE A 810 10.32 -10.77 2.58
C PHE A 810 11.83 -10.63 2.49
N MET A 811 12.54 -11.53 1.81
CA MET A 811 14.00 -11.52 1.76
C MET A 811 14.54 -11.08 0.39
N GLY A 812 13.68 -11.07 -0.64
CA GLY A 812 14.14 -10.91 -2.01
C GLY A 812 15.23 -11.90 -2.35
N PHE A 813 16.32 -11.44 -2.95
CA PHE A 813 17.54 -12.23 -3.19
C PHE A 813 18.56 -12.18 -2.04
N GLY A 814 18.14 -11.67 -0.87
CA GLY A 814 18.98 -11.50 0.33
C GLY A 814 19.56 -10.07 0.51
N GLY A 815 19.47 -9.21 -0.49
CA GLY A 815 19.90 -7.81 -0.43
C GLY A 815 21.35 -7.62 0.06
N ILE A 816 21.68 -6.44 0.49
CA ILE A 816 23.02 -6.08 1.07
C ILE A 816 23.33 -6.93 2.32
N ARG A 817 22.32 -7.34 3.06
CA ARG A 817 22.50 -8.16 4.27
C ARG A 817 23.22 -9.46 4.01
N TYR A 818 22.80 -10.19 2.99
CA TYR A 818 23.31 -11.51 2.64
C TYR A 818 24.26 -11.51 1.42
N MET A 819 24.50 -10.34 0.80
CA MET A 819 25.32 -10.24 -0.40
C MET A 819 26.73 -10.78 -0.17
N GLU A 820 27.17 -11.62 -1.09
CA GLU A 820 28.49 -12.25 -1.05
C GLU A 820 29.49 -11.45 -1.87
N VAL A 821 30.71 -11.36 -1.36
CA VAL A 821 31.81 -10.66 -2.00
C VAL A 821 32.68 -11.66 -2.79
N ASN A 822 32.61 -11.63 -4.12
CA ASN A 822 33.44 -12.45 -5.01
C ASN A 822 34.84 -11.85 -5.19
N TYR A 823 34.91 -10.51 -5.30
CA TYR A 823 36.15 -9.75 -5.49
C TYR A 823 36.24 -8.61 -4.47
N THR A 824 37.38 -8.46 -3.82
CA THR A 824 37.74 -7.23 -3.12
C THR A 824 37.85 -6.07 -4.13
N ASP A 825 37.85 -4.82 -3.68
CA ASP A 825 38.02 -3.65 -4.55
C ASP A 825 39.31 -3.69 -5.38
N ALA A 826 40.40 -4.22 -4.81
CA ALA A 826 41.67 -4.40 -5.50
C ALA A 826 41.59 -5.50 -6.58
N GLU A 827 41.04 -6.67 -6.23
CA GLU A 827 40.84 -7.78 -7.17
C GLU A 827 39.87 -7.41 -8.30
N TRP A 828 38.83 -6.65 -7.98
CA TRP A 828 37.86 -6.16 -8.98
C TRP A 828 38.52 -5.25 -10.01
N LYS A 829 39.32 -4.31 -9.54
CA LYS A 829 40.08 -3.42 -10.43
C LYS A 829 41.02 -4.19 -11.37
N ASP A 830 41.70 -5.22 -10.85
CA ASP A 830 42.55 -6.07 -11.67
C ASP A 830 41.73 -6.91 -12.67
N PHE A 831 40.56 -7.43 -12.27
CA PHE A 831 39.65 -8.18 -13.14
C PHE A 831 39.13 -7.30 -14.29
N VAL A 832 38.66 -6.10 -14.01
CA VAL A 832 38.21 -5.12 -15.02
C VAL A 832 39.35 -4.77 -15.99
N ALA A 833 40.56 -4.51 -15.49
CA ALA A 833 41.71 -4.20 -16.33
C ALA A 833 42.10 -5.39 -17.26
N GLN A 834 42.01 -6.63 -16.77
CA GLN A 834 42.25 -7.84 -17.58
C GLN A 834 41.23 -8.02 -18.70
N ASN A 835 40.02 -7.49 -18.55
CA ASN A 835 38.98 -7.45 -19.56
C ASN A 835 39.02 -6.14 -20.39
N ASN A 836 40.13 -5.42 -20.41
CA ASN A 836 40.29 -4.15 -21.16
C ASN A 836 39.30 -3.05 -20.78
N ASN A 837 38.83 -3.04 -19.56
CA ASN A 837 37.77 -2.15 -19.06
C ASN A 837 36.45 -2.26 -19.85
N ASP A 838 36.11 -3.47 -20.31
CA ASP A 838 34.87 -3.77 -21.00
C ASP A 838 34.40 -5.19 -20.60
N LEU A 839 33.36 -5.24 -19.77
CA LEU A 839 32.77 -6.47 -19.27
C LEU A 839 31.61 -6.99 -20.11
N SER A 840 31.33 -6.40 -21.29
CA SER A 840 30.22 -6.77 -22.15
C SER A 840 30.24 -8.28 -22.50
N ALA A 841 31.42 -8.85 -22.77
CA ALA A 841 31.57 -10.27 -23.07
C ALA A 841 31.35 -11.16 -21.84
N GLU A 842 31.68 -10.66 -20.64
CA GLU A 842 31.44 -11.38 -19.37
C GLU A 842 29.94 -11.43 -19.08
N TYR A 843 29.26 -10.29 -19.20
CA TYR A 843 27.83 -10.19 -18.89
C TYR A 843 26.89 -10.78 -19.95
N LYS A 844 27.41 -11.18 -21.12
CA LYS A 844 26.66 -11.97 -22.13
C LYS A 844 26.74 -13.49 -21.88
N LYS A 845 27.44 -13.95 -20.86
CA LYS A 845 27.52 -15.38 -20.57
C LYS A 845 26.18 -15.87 -20.00
N SER A 846 25.61 -16.86 -20.65
CA SER A 846 24.53 -17.67 -20.12
C SER A 846 25.06 -18.73 -19.14
N GLU A 847 24.17 -19.33 -18.36
CA GLU A 847 24.51 -20.46 -17.47
C GLU A 847 25.12 -21.64 -18.19
#